data_22e60daabf8262a6b8b906883c021baf
#
_entry.id   22e60daabf8262a6b8b906883c021baf
#
_cell.length_a   1.000
_cell.length_b   1.000
_cell.length_c   1.000
_cell.angle_alpha   90.00
_cell.angle_beta   90.00
_cell.angle_gamma   90.00
#
_symmetry.space_group_name_H-M   'P 1'
#
loop_
_entity.id
_entity.type
_entity.pdbx_description
1 polymer ?
#
loop_
_entity_poly.entity_id
_entity_poly.type
_entity_poly.pdbx_seq_one_letter_code
_entity_poly.pdbx_strand_id
1 'polypeptide(L)'
;MDTIPKARTPNVEAREKVVILFAGDSGDGIQLTGSQFTDSNALFGNDVSTFPNYPAEIRAPQGTTAGVSGFQLHFGSVDVFTPGDMCDTLVVMNAAALKVNLHKLKKGGIIIANSDGFDGKNLRLAGYADEKNPLTDGSLDNYVLHPVDVTKLTRNALEGTTLGMKEKDRSKNMFVLGFIHWMYGRKIEGPEKFLEAKFKTKPELLEANRKVLRAGYNFGDTSETFTTRFEVKPAPMPKGTYRNITGNQGVAIGLIAAAQKAGLELFYGSYPITPASDILHELSRNKHFGVKTFQAEDEIAAVCAAIGASYGGALGATASSGPGIALKTEALGLAVMLEIPLVVVNVQRGGPSTGMPTKTEQADLWQAVHGRNGEAPIPVIAASSPTDCFEMAYEAVKTAVEHMTPVILLTDGYMANGAEPWRFPEAKDLRPIVPPFAKPRDTDEAEGGTLSAAEGRVLSEVEAFLPYARDERGVRPWAIPGMKGLQHRIGGIEKEDKTGNISYDPLNHQRMVDLRAEKVNMIADGFRPIRLDSGPESGELLIVGWGSTYGAIRTAALDLQKEGHSVAHVHLRHLFPFNKGLRGLLQRYRKVLVPEMNKGQLRQLLRAEFLVDAQGLNKVQGLPFTAQEIRNAVLELLAR
;
A
#
# COMPACT_ATOMS: atom_id res chain seq x y z
N MET A 1 -5.20 -7.29 62.59
CA MET A 1 -5.06 -6.14 61.63
C MET A 1 -4.23 -6.62 60.49
N ASP A 2 -4.89 -7.19 59.50
CA ASP A 2 -4.22 -7.66 58.27
C ASP A 2 -3.79 -6.45 57.45
N THR A 3 -2.49 -6.30 57.32
CA THR A 3 -1.90 -5.25 56.47
C THR A 3 -2.20 -5.58 55.01
N ILE A 4 -3.11 -4.84 54.40
CA ILE A 4 -3.31 -4.83 52.93
C ILE A 4 -1.94 -4.58 52.31
N PRO A 5 -1.43 -5.49 51.44
CA PRO A 5 -0.15 -5.28 50.78
C PRO A 5 -0.24 -3.98 49.99
N LYS A 6 0.67 -3.03 50.23
CA LYS A 6 0.80 -1.85 49.37
C LYS A 6 1.00 -2.29 47.95
N ALA A 7 0.11 -1.89 47.05
CA ALA A 7 0.27 -2.12 45.61
C ALA A 7 1.67 -1.63 45.20
N ARG A 8 2.51 -2.52 44.73
CA ARG A 8 3.83 -2.19 44.21
C ARG A 8 3.63 -1.30 42.99
N THR A 9 4.18 -0.10 43.02
CA THR A 9 4.24 0.76 41.83
C THR A 9 5.14 0.06 40.81
N PRO A 10 4.65 -0.30 39.62
CA PRO A 10 5.48 -0.96 38.61
C PRO A 10 6.67 -0.06 38.23
N ASN A 11 7.82 -0.65 37.98
CA ASN A 11 8.96 0.06 37.41
C ASN A 11 8.59 0.56 36.00
N VAL A 12 8.82 1.85 35.72
CA VAL A 12 8.53 2.42 34.39
C VAL A 12 9.85 2.62 33.65
N GLU A 13 10.01 1.89 32.55
CA GLU A 13 11.18 1.98 31.66
C GLU A 13 10.83 2.81 30.42
N ALA A 14 11.57 3.91 30.21
CA ALA A 14 11.40 4.74 29.02
C ALA A 14 12.04 4.07 27.80
N ARG A 15 11.32 4.03 26.70
CA ARG A 15 11.76 3.53 25.40
C ARG A 15 11.54 4.59 24.33
N GLU A 16 12.52 4.78 23.44
CA GLU A 16 12.39 5.68 22.30
C GLU A 16 11.49 5.06 21.21
N LYS A 17 11.64 3.77 20.97
CA LYS A 17 10.86 2.99 19.99
C LYS A 17 10.69 1.56 20.43
N VAL A 18 9.62 0.92 20.01
CA VAL A 18 9.27 -0.45 20.34
C VAL A 18 8.69 -1.16 19.13
N VAL A 19 9.08 -2.41 18.93
CA VAL A 19 8.50 -3.31 17.94
C VAL A 19 7.79 -4.46 18.65
N ILE A 20 6.49 -4.63 18.38
CA ILE A 20 5.68 -5.74 18.88
C ILE A 20 5.24 -6.61 17.71
N LEU A 21 5.37 -7.93 17.86
CA LEU A 21 4.82 -8.90 16.93
C LEU A 21 3.73 -9.72 17.62
N PHE A 22 2.50 -9.56 17.17
CA PHE A 22 1.37 -10.42 17.56
C PHE A 22 1.28 -11.59 16.59
N ALA A 23 1.17 -12.82 17.08
CA ALA A 23 1.09 -14.01 16.24
C ALA A 23 0.11 -15.06 16.81
N GLY A 24 -0.65 -15.70 15.93
CA GLY A 24 -1.64 -16.72 16.28
C GLY A 24 -2.28 -17.28 15.02
N ASP A 25 -3.31 -18.09 15.18
CA ASP A 25 -4.10 -18.55 14.05
C ASP A 25 -4.97 -17.42 13.46
N SER A 26 -5.38 -17.57 12.22
CA SER A 26 -6.26 -16.61 11.52
C SER A 26 -7.55 -16.28 12.29
N GLY A 27 -8.06 -17.23 13.11
CA GLY A 27 -9.24 -17.07 13.95
C GLY A 27 -9.00 -16.42 15.32
N ASP A 28 -7.75 -16.18 15.72
CA ASP A 28 -7.40 -15.66 17.05
C ASP A 28 -7.58 -14.13 17.16
N GLY A 29 -7.98 -13.44 16.10
CA GLY A 29 -8.21 -12.01 16.11
C GLY A 29 -6.93 -11.15 16.13
N ILE A 30 -5.80 -11.71 15.71
CA ILE A 30 -4.47 -11.07 15.72
C ILE A 30 -4.45 -9.74 14.96
N GLN A 31 -5.04 -9.72 13.76
CA GLN A 31 -5.11 -8.50 12.94
C GLN A 31 -5.89 -7.39 13.66
N LEU A 32 -6.99 -7.74 14.33
CA LEU A 32 -7.80 -6.79 15.10
C LEU A 32 -7.04 -6.25 16.32
N THR A 33 -6.37 -7.13 17.08
CA THR A 33 -5.55 -6.72 18.23
C THR A 33 -4.46 -5.74 17.80
N GLY A 34 -3.72 -6.10 16.74
CA GLY A 34 -2.65 -5.26 16.20
C GLY A 34 -3.16 -3.90 15.72
N SER A 35 -4.24 -3.87 14.91
CA SER A 35 -4.79 -2.61 14.39
C SER A 35 -5.35 -1.71 15.51
N GLN A 36 -6.05 -2.27 16.51
CA GLN A 36 -6.58 -1.46 17.63
C GLN A 36 -5.46 -0.90 18.51
N PHE A 37 -4.39 -1.66 18.70
CA PHE A 37 -3.23 -1.15 19.44
C PHE A 37 -2.46 -0.10 18.61
N THR A 38 -2.40 -0.25 17.29
CA THR A 38 -1.85 0.77 16.37
C THR A 38 -2.63 2.08 16.48
N ASP A 39 -3.96 2.02 16.39
CA ASP A 39 -4.82 3.21 16.52
C ASP A 39 -4.63 3.90 17.87
N SER A 40 -4.49 3.15 18.94
CA SER A 40 -4.24 3.70 20.29
C SER A 40 -2.89 4.43 20.37
N ASN A 41 -1.83 3.91 19.74
CA ASN A 41 -0.52 4.57 19.71
C ASN A 41 -0.53 5.81 18.82
N ALA A 42 -1.17 5.75 17.64
CA ALA A 42 -1.34 6.90 16.78
C ALA A 42 -2.16 8.03 17.46
N LEU A 43 -3.25 7.68 18.16
CA LEU A 43 -4.03 8.64 18.95
C LEU A 43 -3.25 9.23 20.13
N PHE A 44 -2.34 8.48 20.71
CA PHE A 44 -1.44 8.97 21.76
C PHE A 44 -0.39 9.96 21.21
N GLY A 45 -0.17 9.96 19.89
CA GLY A 45 0.78 10.84 19.21
C GLY A 45 2.12 10.18 18.88
N ASN A 46 2.21 8.85 18.89
CA ASN A 46 3.39 8.16 18.38
C ASN A 46 3.37 8.12 16.85
N ASP A 47 4.56 8.13 16.25
CA ASP A 47 4.73 7.67 14.89
C ASP A 47 4.66 6.14 14.84
N VAL A 48 3.99 5.58 13.85
CA VAL A 48 3.76 4.14 13.75
C VAL A 48 3.97 3.62 12.33
N SER A 49 4.42 2.36 12.23
CA SER A 49 4.46 1.60 10.97
C SER A 49 4.05 0.16 11.23
N THR A 50 3.22 -0.40 10.38
CA THR A 50 2.68 -1.75 10.58
C THR A 50 2.96 -2.69 9.41
N PHE A 51 3.02 -3.98 9.72
CA PHE A 51 3.09 -5.06 8.74
C PHE A 51 2.12 -6.18 9.11
N PRO A 52 0.87 -6.16 8.59
CA PRO A 52 -0.03 -7.29 8.64
C PRO A 52 0.52 -8.44 7.77
N ASN A 53 0.76 -9.60 8.37
CA ASN A 53 1.21 -10.80 7.68
C ASN A 53 0.12 -11.87 7.75
N TYR A 54 -0.53 -12.11 6.62
CA TYR A 54 -1.59 -13.12 6.51
C TYR A 54 -0.98 -14.50 6.25
N PRO A 55 -1.66 -15.60 6.67
CA PRO A 55 -1.19 -16.94 6.42
C PRO A 55 -1.03 -17.20 4.92
N ALA A 56 -0.10 -18.07 4.59
CA ALA A 56 0.12 -18.49 3.20
C ALA A 56 -1.09 -19.26 2.65
N GLU A 57 -1.78 -20.00 3.50
CA GLU A 57 -2.97 -20.77 3.18
C GLU A 57 -4.15 -20.30 4.05
N ILE A 58 -5.17 -19.71 3.43
CA ILE A 58 -6.32 -19.10 4.12
C ILE A 58 -7.15 -20.16 4.90
N ARG A 59 -7.08 -21.43 4.50
CA ARG A 59 -7.83 -22.54 5.09
C ARG A 59 -6.94 -23.58 5.76
N ALA A 60 -5.70 -23.22 6.12
CA ALA A 60 -4.84 -24.13 6.88
C ALA A 60 -5.52 -24.56 8.19
N PRO A 61 -5.34 -25.80 8.62
CA PRO A 61 -5.84 -26.25 9.91
C PRO A 61 -5.28 -25.42 11.06
N GLN A 62 -6.12 -25.13 12.05
CA GLN A 62 -5.70 -24.37 13.23
C GLN A 62 -4.59 -25.11 13.98
N GLY A 63 -3.63 -24.36 14.53
CA GLY A 63 -2.48 -24.89 15.25
C GLY A 63 -1.33 -25.36 14.35
N THR A 64 -1.45 -25.28 13.02
CA THR A 64 -0.36 -25.59 12.08
C THR A 64 0.47 -24.37 11.73
N THR A 65 1.75 -24.56 11.39
CA THR A 65 2.65 -23.47 11.01
C THR A 65 2.20 -22.71 9.74
N ALA A 66 1.51 -23.39 8.82
CA ALA A 66 0.97 -22.78 7.60
C ALA A 66 -0.21 -21.81 7.86
N GLY A 67 -0.94 -21.98 8.96
CA GLY A 67 -2.10 -21.16 9.36
C GLY A 67 -1.76 -19.95 10.22
N VAL A 68 -0.48 -19.73 10.52
CA VAL A 68 -0.06 -18.61 11.39
C VAL A 68 -0.26 -17.27 10.71
N SER A 69 -1.03 -16.41 11.36
CA SER A 69 -1.21 -15.00 11.07
C SER A 69 -0.31 -14.18 12.00
N GLY A 70 0.24 -13.07 11.49
CA GLY A 70 1.05 -12.16 12.28
C GLY A 70 0.65 -10.71 12.05
N PHE A 71 0.91 -9.86 13.03
CA PHE A 71 0.78 -8.41 12.91
C PHE A 71 1.95 -7.75 13.64
N GLN A 72 2.83 -7.13 12.88
CA GLN A 72 3.97 -6.41 13.44
C GLN A 72 3.66 -4.92 13.49
N LEU A 73 3.90 -4.31 14.65
CA LEU A 73 3.75 -2.89 14.90
C LEU A 73 5.07 -2.33 15.43
N HIS A 74 5.57 -1.31 14.77
CA HIS A 74 6.65 -0.46 15.26
C HIS A 74 6.08 0.90 15.59
N PHE A 75 6.33 1.39 16.80
CA PHE A 75 5.90 2.73 17.23
C PHE A 75 6.99 3.41 18.05
N GLY A 76 7.05 4.73 17.96
CA GLY A 76 8.14 5.49 18.57
C GLY A 76 7.79 6.91 18.92
N SER A 77 8.70 7.53 19.70
CA SER A 77 8.78 8.97 19.97
C SER A 77 9.64 9.72 18.93
N VAL A 78 10.07 9.01 17.88
CA VAL A 78 10.87 9.47 16.74
C VAL A 78 10.26 8.93 15.46
N ASP A 79 10.75 9.40 14.31
CA ASP A 79 10.31 8.92 13.00
C ASP A 79 10.50 7.40 12.85
N VAL A 80 9.47 6.72 12.37
CA VAL A 80 9.41 5.27 12.15
C VAL A 80 9.12 5.00 10.67
N PHE A 81 10.11 4.51 9.94
CA PHE A 81 9.98 4.27 8.50
C PHE A 81 9.67 2.82 8.11
N THR A 82 9.81 1.87 9.05
CA THR A 82 9.61 0.43 8.82
C THR A 82 8.87 -0.21 9.98
N PRO A 83 8.23 -1.39 9.78
CA PRO A 83 7.66 -2.15 10.88
C PRO A 83 8.72 -2.77 11.83
N GLY A 84 10.00 -2.50 11.59
CA GLY A 84 11.14 -3.00 12.38
C GLY A 84 11.66 -4.34 11.87
N ASP A 85 12.97 -4.56 12.01
CA ASP A 85 13.63 -5.80 11.56
C ASP A 85 13.40 -6.95 12.55
N MET A 86 13.52 -6.66 13.86
CA MET A 86 13.29 -7.61 14.95
C MET A 86 12.39 -7.00 16.01
N CYS A 87 11.53 -7.82 16.63
CA CYS A 87 10.64 -7.35 17.67
C CYS A 87 11.29 -7.36 19.07
N ASP A 88 10.84 -6.43 19.91
CA ASP A 88 11.18 -6.36 21.34
C ASP A 88 10.25 -7.26 22.17
N THR A 89 9.00 -7.38 21.71
CA THR A 89 7.97 -8.20 22.35
C THR A 89 7.29 -9.08 21.30
N LEU A 90 7.23 -10.38 21.59
CA LEU A 90 6.52 -11.39 20.79
C LEU A 90 5.33 -11.91 21.60
N VAL A 91 4.12 -11.69 21.10
CA VAL A 91 2.87 -12.17 21.67
C VAL A 91 2.39 -13.38 20.87
N VAL A 92 2.28 -14.55 21.47
CA VAL A 92 1.92 -15.80 20.77
C VAL A 92 0.70 -16.46 21.39
N MET A 93 -0.27 -16.80 20.55
CA MET A 93 -1.50 -17.44 20.97
C MET A 93 -1.41 -18.97 21.02
N ASN A 94 -0.40 -19.57 20.38
CA ASN A 94 -0.18 -21.02 20.34
C ASN A 94 1.26 -21.38 19.97
N ALA A 95 1.57 -22.69 20.05
CA ALA A 95 2.90 -23.23 19.79
C ALA A 95 3.38 -23.01 18.34
N ALA A 96 2.49 -23.06 17.34
CA ALA A 96 2.83 -22.83 15.95
C ALA A 96 3.27 -21.37 15.73
N ALA A 97 2.57 -20.41 16.34
CA ALA A 97 2.90 -19.00 16.29
C ALA A 97 4.29 -18.70 16.88
N LEU A 98 4.64 -19.34 18.00
CA LEU A 98 5.97 -19.25 18.59
C LEU A 98 7.04 -19.79 17.62
N LYS A 99 6.84 -21.02 17.13
CA LYS A 99 7.80 -21.69 16.25
C LYS A 99 8.13 -20.89 15.00
N VAL A 100 7.10 -20.30 14.37
CA VAL A 100 7.24 -19.52 13.13
C VAL A 100 7.95 -18.18 13.36
N ASN A 101 7.81 -17.57 14.55
CA ASN A 101 8.22 -16.18 14.75
C ASN A 101 9.35 -15.98 15.78
N LEU A 102 9.80 -16.99 16.49
CA LEU A 102 10.83 -16.85 17.54
C LEU A 102 12.13 -16.23 17.00
N HIS A 103 12.51 -16.57 15.78
CA HIS A 103 13.71 -16.03 15.13
C HIS A 103 13.67 -14.51 14.87
N LYS A 104 12.49 -13.89 14.97
CA LYS A 104 12.29 -12.44 14.83
C LYS A 104 12.40 -11.68 16.15
N LEU A 105 12.49 -12.38 17.27
CA LEU A 105 12.61 -11.77 18.59
C LEU A 105 14.07 -11.47 18.90
N LYS A 106 14.35 -10.26 19.39
CA LYS A 106 15.67 -9.86 19.89
C LYS A 106 16.08 -10.76 21.05
N LYS A 107 17.38 -11.04 21.19
CA LYS A 107 17.93 -11.70 22.40
C LYS A 107 17.56 -10.86 23.62
N GLY A 108 17.10 -11.53 24.69
CA GLY A 108 16.59 -10.86 25.90
C GLY A 108 15.21 -10.21 25.72
N GLY A 109 14.58 -10.38 24.55
CA GLY A 109 13.22 -9.86 24.30
C GLY A 109 12.15 -10.58 25.10
N ILE A 110 10.95 -10.01 25.12
CA ILE A 110 9.82 -10.47 25.92
C ILE A 110 8.94 -11.42 25.09
N ILE A 111 8.60 -12.58 25.65
CA ILE A 111 7.60 -13.50 25.10
C ILE A 111 6.38 -13.50 26.02
N ILE A 112 5.21 -13.15 25.47
CA ILE A 112 3.92 -13.31 26.13
C ILE A 112 3.22 -14.49 25.43
N ALA A 113 3.12 -15.62 26.09
CA ALA A 113 2.58 -16.84 25.51
C ALA A 113 1.24 -17.21 26.17
N ASN A 114 0.18 -17.41 25.36
CA ASN A 114 -1.04 -18.03 25.84
C ASN A 114 -0.78 -19.51 26.15
N SER A 115 -0.54 -19.85 27.43
CA SER A 115 -0.20 -21.21 27.88
C SER A 115 -1.22 -22.26 27.46
N ASP A 116 -2.50 -21.92 27.38
CA ASP A 116 -3.57 -22.81 26.90
C ASP A 116 -3.38 -23.26 25.43
N GLY A 117 -2.55 -22.58 24.66
CA GLY A 117 -2.19 -22.90 23.26
C GLY A 117 -0.99 -23.83 23.11
N PHE A 118 -0.48 -24.43 24.23
CA PHE A 118 0.71 -25.30 24.27
C PHE A 118 0.43 -26.68 24.82
N ASP A 119 -0.79 -27.19 24.70
CA ASP A 119 -1.12 -28.58 25.02
C ASP A 119 -0.49 -29.56 24.02
N GLY A 120 -0.46 -30.85 24.38
CA GLY A 120 0.17 -31.88 23.57
C GLY A 120 -0.39 -31.99 22.14
N LYS A 121 -1.65 -31.61 21.89
CA LYS A 121 -2.25 -31.56 20.56
C LYS A 121 -1.65 -30.41 19.75
N ASN A 122 -1.61 -29.21 20.32
CA ASN A 122 -1.08 -28.02 19.66
C ASN A 122 0.42 -28.15 19.40
N LEU A 123 1.18 -28.75 20.32
CA LEU A 123 2.61 -29.01 20.12
C LEU A 123 2.85 -29.95 18.93
N ARG A 124 2.09 -31.05 18.83
CA ARG A 124 2.17 -31.98 17.68
C ARG A 124 1.81 -31.30 16.35
N LEU A 125 0.71 -30.55 16.32
CA LEU A 125 0.31 -29.81 15.11
C LEU A 125 1.36 -28.78 14.65
N ALA A 126 2.03 -28.14 15.60
CA ALA A 126 3.15 -27.24 15.34
C ALA A 126 4.45 -27.97 14.97
N GLY A 127 4.48 -29.31 15.06
CA GLY A 127 5.65 -30.13 14.74
C GLY A 127 6.78 -30.04 15.77
N TYR A 128 6.46 -29.87 17.07
CA TYR A 128 7.40 -30.07 18.15
C TYR A 128 7.54 -31.58 18.40
N ALA A 129 8.76 -32.00 18.80
CA ALA A 129 9.00 -33.40 19.17
C ALA A 129 8.14 -33.80 20.38
N ASP A 130 7.78 -35.06 20.45
CA ASP A 130 6.95 -35.59 21.55
C ASP A 130 7.48 -35.16 22.92
N GLU A 131 6.58 -34.68 23.78
CA GLU A 131 6.80 -34.25 25.16
C GLU A 131 7.68 -33.02 25.41
N LYS A 132 8.21 -32.32 24.34
CA LYS A 132 8.98 -31.09 24.51
C LYS A 132 8.09 -29.86 24.40
N ASN A 133 7.74 -29.27 25.54
CA ASN A 133 7.06 -27.99 25.58
C ASN A 133 8.07 -26.85 25.74
N PRO A 134 8.22 -25.95 24.75
CA PRO A 134 9.20 -24.87 24.82
C PRO A 134 8.98 -23.91 25.99
N LEU A 135 7.76 -23.83 26.55
CA LEU A 135 7.51 -23.04 27.76
C LEU A 135 8.17 -23.57 29.02
N THR A 136 8.61 -24.86 29.03
CA THR A 136 9.13 -25.54 30.24
C THR A 136 10.41 -26.33 30.03
N ASP A 137 10.92 -26.43 28.78
CA ASP A 137 12.08 -27.27 28.43
C ASP A 137 13.43 -26.52 28.48
N GLY A 138 13.43 -25.25 28.90
CA GLY A 138 14.64 -24.41 28.95
C GLY A 138 15.07 -23.80 27.61
N SER A 139 14.42 -24.10 26.49
CA SER A 139 14.78 -23.59 25.18
C SER A 139 14.58 -22.07 25.04
N LEU A 140 13.81 -21.47 25.93
CA LEU A 140 13.50 -20.04 25.96
C LEU A 140 14.26 -19.24 27.04
N ASP A 141 15.25 -19.82 27.73
CA ASP A 141 15.98 -19.18 28.83
C ASP A 141 16.73 -17.89 28.43
N ASN A 142 17.00 -17.70 27.14
CA ASN A 142 17.60 -16.46 26.61
C ASN A 142 16.58 -15.31 26.42
N TYR A 143 15.32 -15.51 26.81
CA TYR A 143 14.22 -14.55 26.66
C TYR A 143 13.51 -14.33 27.99
N VAL A 144 12.77 -13.25 28.11
CA VAL A 144 11.90 -13.00 29.27
C VAL A 144 10.53 -13.62 28.96
N LEU A 145 10.32 -14.84 29.44
CA LEU A 145 9.10 -15.60 29.17
C LEU A 145 8.00 -15.31 30.20
N HIS A 146 6.83 -14.94 29.71
CA HIS A 146 5.61 -14.76 30.49
C HIS A 146 4.50 -15.68 29.97
N PRO A 147 4.32 -16.89 30.56
CA PRO A 147 3.17 -17.72 30.25
C PRO A 147 1.92 -17.14 30.93
N VAL A 148 0.84 -16.99 30.19
CA VAL A 148 -0.45 -16.44 30.64
C VAL A 148 -1.58 -17.35 30.19
N ASP A 149 -2.46 -17.78 31.08
CA ASP A 149 -3.64 -18.63 30.77
C ASP A 149 -4.76 -17.76 30.14
N VAL A 150 -4.49 -17.17 28.97
CA VAL A 150 -5.37 -16.16 28.32
C VAL A 150 -6.78 -16.71 28.10
N THR A 151 -6.91 -17.97 27.63
CA THR A 151 -8.21 -18.58 27.35
C THR A 151 -8.99 -18.81 28.64
N LYS A 152 -8.34 -19.37 29.66
CA LYS A 152 -8.93 -19.61 30.98
C LYS A 152 -9.37 -18.28 31.63
N LEU A 153 -8.52 -17.30 31.66
CA LEU A 153 -8.83 -15.97 32.24
C LEU A 153 -9.96 -15.27 31.48
N THR A 154 -10.03 -15.42 30.16
CA THR A 154 -11.16 -14.93 29.34
C THR A 154 -12.47 -15.58 29.73
N ARG A 155 -12.48 -16.92 29.87
CA ARG A 155 -13.67 -17.68 30.30
C ARG A 155 -14.12 -17.30 31.70
N ASN A 156 -13.20 -17.10 32.63
CA ASN A 156 -13.49 -16.68 34.00
C ASN A 156 -14.11 -15.26 34.01
N ALA A 157 -13.58 -14.32 33.22
CA ALA A 157 -14.14 -12.97 33.11
C ALA A 157 -15.58 -12.97 32.56
N LEU A 158 -15.96 -14.00 31.82
CA LEU A 158 -17.29 -14.20 31.24
C LEU A 158 -18.14 -15.22 31.97
N GLU A 159 -17.76 -15.60 33.17
CA GLU A 159 -18.58 -16.47 34.02
C GLU A 159 -19.94 -15.83 34.32
N GLY A 160 -21.01 -16.61 34.31
CA GLY A 160 -22.39 -16.13 34.50
C GLY A 160 -23.01 -15.43 33.26
N THR A 161 -22.29 -15.30 32.13
CA THR A 161 -22.91 -14.81 30.87
C THR A 161 -23.62 -15.95 30.13
N THR A 162 -24.61 -15.60 29.31
CA THR A 162 -25.39 -16.54 28.46
C THR A 162 -24.61 -17.04 27.23
N LEU A 163 -23.42 -16.50 26.98
CA LEU A 163 -22.59 -16.80 25.81
C LEU A 163 -22.09 -18.25 25.83
N GLY A 164 -22.14 -18.90 24.66
CA GLY A 164 -21.55 -20.22 24.46
C GLY A 164 -20.02 -20.22 24.55
N MET A 165 -19.41 -21.39 24.83
CA MET A 165 -17.94 -21.49 24.97
C MET A 165 -17.18 -20.96 23.76
N LYS A 166 -17.65 -21.24 22.54
CA LYS A 166 -17.03 -20.74 21.30
C LYS A 166 -17.06 -19.21 21.17
N GLU A 167 -18.11 -18.57 21.68
CA GLU A 167 -18.24 -17.10 21.66
C GLU A 167 -17.34 -16.48 22.74
N LYS A 168 -17.24 -17.10 23.91
CA LYS A 168 -16.31 -16.72 24.98
C LYS A 168 -14.86 -16.76 24.47
N ASP A 169 -14.46 -17.86 23.84
CA ASP A 169 -13.10 -18.06 23.34
C ASP A 169 -12.74 -17.07 22.21
N ARG A 170 -13.71 -16.58 21.43
CA ARG A 170 -13.49 -15.54 20.42
C ARG A 170 -13.13 -14.19 21.01
N SER A 171 -13.39 -13.94 22.28
CA SER A 171 -13.06 -12.67 22.94
C SER A 171 -11.64 -12.63 23.52
N LYS A 172 -10.88 -13.74 23.47
CA LYS A 172 -9.53 -13.82 24.09
C LYS A 172 -8.52 -12.79 23.56
N ASN A 173 -8.70 -12.34 22.31
CA ASN A 173 -7.90 -11.28 21.73
C ASN A 173 -8.09 -9.92 22.45
N MET A 174 -9.26 -9.67 23.05
CA MET A 174 -9.50 -8.47 23.85
C MET A 174 -8.75 -8.52 25.18
N PHE A 175 -8.57 -9.72 25.77
CA PHE A 175 -7.71 -9.87 26.94
C PHE A 175 -6.28 -9.45 26.63
N VAL A 176 -5.72 -9.97 25.55
CA VAL A 176 -4.36 -9.62 25.10
C VAL A 176 -4.27 -8.12 24.82
N LEU A 177 -5.26 -7.54 24.13
CA LEU A 177 -5.29 -6.10 23.84
C LEU A 177 -5.27 -5.28 25.14
N GLY A 178 -6.10 -5.62 26.11
CA GLY A 178 -6.13 -4.94 27.41
C GLY A 178 -4.80 -5.02 28.14
N PHE A 179 -4.19 -6.20 28.18
CA PHE A 179 -2.92 -6.43 28.84
C PHE A 179 -1.77 -5.61 28.17
N ILE A 180 -1.70 -5.58 26.84
CA ILE A 180 -0.70 -4.80 26.11
C ILE A 180 -0.92 -3.29 26.32
N HIS A 181 -2.17 -2.83 26.43
CA HIS A 181 -2.46 -1.43 26.79
C HIS A 181 -1.89 -1.07 28.16
N TRP A 182 -2.05 -1.95 29.14
CA TRP A 182 -1.44 -1.75 30.47
C TRP A 182 0.09 -1.72 30.38
N MET A 183 0.70 -2.69 29.69
CA MET A 183 2.16 -2.83 29.59
C MET A 183 2.83 -1.59 28.99
N TYR A 184 2.19 -0.94 28.00
CA TYR A 184 2.71 0.26 27.35
C TYR A 184 2.04 1.56 27.80
N GLY A 185 1.35 1.55 28.93
CA GLY A 185 0.74 2.74 29.51
C GLY A 185 -0.32 3.42 28.64
N ARG A 186 -1.05 2.64 27.83
CA ARG A 186 -2.09 3.15 26.95
C ARG A 186 -3.47 3.03 27.59
N LYS A 187 -4.32 4.03 27.36
CA LYS A 187 -5.71 4.02 27.81
C LYS A 187 -6.56 3.10 26.95
N ILE A 188 -7.59 2.47 27.53
CA ILE A 188 -8.48 1.52 26.85
C ILE A 188 -9.75 2.15 26.26
N GLU A 189 -9.96 3.45 26.45
CA GLU A 189 -11.15 4.17 25.96
C GLU A 189 -11.29 4.13 24.43
N GLY A 190 -10.18 4.12 23.70
CA GLY A 190 -10.17 3.95 22.24
C GLY A 190 -10.77 2.62 21.79
N PRO A 191 -10.21 1.48 22.23
CA PRO A 191 -10.80 0.16 22.01
C PRO A 191 -12.24 0.02 22.49
N GLU A 192 -12.63 0.62 23.63
CA GLU A 192 -14.04 0.59 24.08
C GLU A 192 -14.98 1.27 23.11
N LYS A 193 -14.63 2.46 22.59
CA LYS A 193 -15.40 3.17 21.55
C LYS A 193 -15.50 2.35 20.26
N PHE A 194 -14.41 1.70 19.86
CA PHE A 194 -14.44 0.79 18.72
C PHE A 194 -15.41 -0.37 18.93
N LEU A 195 -15.41 -1.00 20.11
CA LEU A 195 -16.34 -2.07 20.46
C LEU A 195 -17.80 -1.61 20.43
N GLU A 196 -18.10 -0.38 20.94
CA GLU A 196 -19.40 0.24 20.86
C GLU A 196 -19.91 0.36 19.42
N ALA A 197 -19.06 0.89 18.54
CA ALA A 197 -19.41 1.05 17.13
C ALA A 197 -19.62 -0.31 16.43
N LYS A 198 -18.70 -1.27 16.69
CA LYS A 198 -18.71 -2.59 16.04
C LYS A 198 -19.89 -3.46 16.46
N PHE A 199 -20.24 -3.45 17.74
CA PHE A 199 -21.26 -4.31 18.31
C PHE A 199 -22.55 -3.56 18.70
N LYS A 200 -22.79 -2.40 18.07
CA LYS A 200 -23.98 -1.56 18.32
C LYS A 200 -25.29 -2.33 18.34
N THR A 201 -25.45 -3.34 17.49
CA THR A 201 -26.65 -4.17 17.37
C THR A 201 -26.59 -5.47 18.19
N LYS A 202 -25.52 -5.71 18.94
CA LYS A 202 -25.26 -6.96 19.69
C LYS A 202 -24.76 -6.62 21.10
N PRO A 203 -25.62 -6.10 21.99
CA PRO A 203 -25.22 -5.58 23.30
C PRO A 203 -24.54 -6.63 24.20
N GLU A 204 -24.92 -7.88 24.12
CA GLU A 204 -24.30 -8.98 24.87
C GLU A 204 -22.81 -9.18 24.47
N LEU A 205 -22.52 -9.17 23.17
CA LEU A 205 -21.14 -9.28 22.67
C LEU A 205 -20.34 -8.02 22.98
N LEU A 206 -20.96 -6.84 22.96
CA LEU A 206 -20.31 -5.59 23.38
C LEU A 206 -19.83 -5.70 24.83
N GLU A 207 -20.73 -6.05 25.73
CA GLU A 207 -20.42 -6.11 27.15
C GLU A 207 -19.41 -7.22 27.47
N ALA A 208 -19.51 -8.37 26.80
CA ALA A 208 -18.53 -9.46 26.94
C ALA A 208 -17.12 -9.00 26.53
N ASN A 209 -16.97 -8.38 25.35
CA ASN A 209 -15.66 -7.89 24.90
C ASN A 209 -15.10 -6.79 25.81
N ARG A 210 -15.95 -5.89 26.34
CA ARG A 210 -15.54 -4.89 27.33
C ARG A 210 -15.02 -5.53 28.62
N LYS A 211 -15.76 -6.49 29.18
CA LYS A 211 -15.34 -7.21 30.40
C LYS A 211 -13.97 -7.86 30.20
N VAL A 212 -13.78 -8.54 29.06
CA VAL A 212 -12.52 -9.22 28.75
C VAL A 212 -11.37 -8.22 28.54
N LEU A 213 -11.61 -7.10 27.84
CA LEU A 213 -10.63 -6.03 27.65
C LEU A 213 -10.14 -5.45 29.01
N ARG A 214 -11.11 -5.15 29.88
CA ARG A 214 -10.82 -4.66 31.25
C ARG A 214 -10.12 -5.72 32.10
N ALA A 215 -10.51 -6.99 31.99
CA ALA A 215 -9.87 -8.08 32.69
C ALA A 215 -8.38 -8.21 32.29
N GLY A 216 -8.06 -8.11 30.99
CA GLY A 216 -6.67 -8.11 30.53
C GLY A 216 -5.87 -6.91 31.04
N TYR A 217 -6.47 -5.71 31.05
CA TYR A 217 -5.82 -4.51 31.59
C TYR A 217 -5.53 -4.64 33.09
N ASN A 218 -6.55 -5.06 33.87
CA ASN A 218 -6.43 -5.22 35.32
C ASN A 218 -5.49 -6.38 35.70
N PHE A 219 -5.38 -7.42 34.86
CA PHE A 219 -4.43 -8.50 35.07
C PHE A 219 -2.99 -7.98 35.15
N GLY A 220 -2.63 -7.00 34.33
CA GLY A 220 -1.33 -6.35 34.43
C GLY A 220 -1.08 -5.66 35.77
N ASP A 221 -2.10 -5.00 36.33
CA ASP A 221 -1.99 -4.33 37.65
C ASP A 221 -1.94 -5.30 38.84
N THR A 222 -2.63 -6.44 38.72
CA THR A 222 -2.81 -7.37 39.84
C THR A 222 -1.83 -8.57 39.83
N SER A 223 -1.17 -8.80 38.68
CA SER A 223 -0.20 -9.89 38.54
C SER A 223 1.17 -9.49 39.09
N GLU A 224 1.69 -10.27 40.04
CA GLU A 224 3.06 -10.09 40.54
C GLU A 224 4.14 -10.46 39.49
N THR A 225 3.75 -11.09 38.40
CA THR A 225 4.64 -11.57 37.33
C THR A 225 5.19 -10.43 36.49
N PHE A 226 4.46 -9.29 36.41
CA PHE A 226 4.83 -8.16 35.59
C PHE A 226 5.23 -6.99 36.47
N THR A 227 6.54 -6.73 36.56
CA THR A 227 7.12 -5.68 37.39
C THR A 227 7.48 -4.43 36.61
N THR A 228 7.48 -4.48 35.28
CA THR A 228 7.93 -3.39 34.41
C THR A 228 6.82 -2.97 33.43
N ARG A 229 6.59 -1.66 33.35
CA ARG A 229 5.81 -1.01 32.31
C ARG A 229 6.74 -0.22 31.40
N PHE A 230 6.38 -0.05 30.15
CA PHE A 230 7.17 0.72 29.19
C PHE A 230 6.47 2.02 28.86
N GLU A 231 7.22 3.11 28.83
CA GLU A 231 6.75 4.41 28.40
C GLU A 231 7.40 4.79 27.07
N VAL A 232 6.57 5.04 26.05
CA VAL A 232 7.01 5.62 24.76
C VAL A 232 6.29 6.95 24.62
N LYS A 233 7.06 8.06 24.65
CA LYS A 233 6.54 9.42 24.54
C LYS A 233 5.97 9.71 23.16
N PRO A 234 5.11 10.74 22.99
CA PRO A 234 4.68 11.20 21.67
C PRO A 234 5.86 11.59 20.77
N ALA A 235 5.73 11.38 19.47
CA ALA A 235 6.67 11.83 18.46
C ALA A 235 6.47 13.34 18.14
N PRO A 236 7.51 14.06 17.73
CA PRO A 236 7.42 15.49 17.35
C PRO A 236 6.80 15.63 15.95
N MET A 237 5.52 15.25 15.80
CA MET A 237 4.82 15.35 14.52
C MET A 237 4.34 16.80 14.25
N PRO A 238 4.32 17.25 12.98
CA PRO A 238 3.77 18.55 12.59
C PRO A 238 2.33 18.72 13.06
N LYS A 239 1.93 19.93 13.45
CA LYS A 239 0.55 20.22 13.86
C LYS A 239 -0.42 19.94 12.71
N GLY A 240 -1.58 19.37 13.02
CA GLY A 240 -2.63 19.06 12.06
C GLY A 240 -3.63 18.02 12.55
N THR A 241 -4.59 17.69 11.71
CA THR A 241 -5.52 16.58 11.93
C THR A 241 -4.96 15.32 11.29
N TYR A 242 -4.90 14.24 12.05
CA TYR A 242 -4.35 12.96 11.61
C TYR A 242 -5.40 11.85 11.66
N ARG A 243 -5.24 10.89 10.79
CA ARG A 243 -5.80 9.56 10.94
C ARG A 243 -4.73 8.51 10.63
N ASN A 244 -4.88 7.34 11.20
CA ASN A 244 -4.14 6.17 10.75
C ASN A 244 -4.73 5.69 9.42
N ILE A 245 -3.90 5.48 8.39
CA ILE A 245 -4.36 5.14 7.04
C ILE A 245 -3.57 3.96 6.46
N THR A 246 -4.28 3.05 5.79
CA THR A 246 -3.63 2.01 4.97
C THR A 246 -3.41 2.52 3.54
N GLY A 247 -2.47 1.90 2.81
CA GLY A 247 -2.21 2.31 1.44
C GLY A 247 -3.40 2.18 0.50
N ASN A 248 -4.21 1.12 0.63
CA ASN A 248 -5.44 0.97 -0.14
C ASN A 248 -6.46 2.09 0.15
N GLN A 249 -6.56 2.53 1.41
CA GLN A 249 -7.37 3.69 1.78
C GLN A 249 -6.78 4.98 1.20
N GLY A 250 -5.44 5.12 1.24
CA GLY A 250 -4.74 6.24 0.62
C GLY A 250 -5.05 6.36 -0.87
N VAL A 251 -4.95 5.26 -1.61
CA VAL A 251 -5.34 5.20 -3.04
C VAL A 251 -6.79 5.63 -3.24
N ALA A 252 -7.72 5.04 -2.50
CA ALA A 252 -9.15 5.35 -2.66
C ALA A 252 -9.47 6.83 -2.41
N ILE A 253 -8.95 7.40 -1.33
CA ILE A 253 -9.16 8.80 -0.96
C ILE A 253 -8.45 9.73 -1.96
N GLY A 254 -7.26 9.36 -2.45
CA GLY A 254 -6.53 10.11 -3.47
C GLY A 254 -7.29 10.21 -4.80
N LEU A 255 -7.88 9.09 -5.25
CA LEU A 255 -8.74 9.06 -6.44
C LEU A 255 -9.98 9.96 -6.26
N ILE A 256 -10.64 9.91 -5.10
CA ILE A 256 -11.81 10.76 -4.80
C ILE A 256 -11.41 12.24 -4.81
N ALA A 257 -10.36 12.60 -4.07
CA ALA A 257 -9.91 13.99 -3.96
C ALA A 257 -9.52 14.58 -5.33
N ALA A 258 -8.84 13.78 -6.16
CA ALA A 258 -8.45 14.19 -7.50
C ALA A 258 -9.65 14.34 -8.44
N ALA A 259 -10.62 13.42 -8.40
CA ALA A 259 -11.86 13.53 -9.18
C ALA A 259 -12.65 14.79 -8.80
N GLN A 260 -12.79 15.09 -7.50
CA GLN A 260 -13.43 16.31 -7.01
C GLN A 260 -12.68 17.58 -7.48
N LYS A 261 -11.35 17.58 -7.46
CA LYS A 261 -10.54 18.72 -7.95
C LYS A 261 -10.65 18.93 -9.47
N ALA A 262 -10.86 17.84 -10.21
CA ALA A 262 -11.08 17.88 -11.65
C ALA A 262 -12.54 18.20 -12.04
N GLY A 263 -13.47 18.22 -11.09
CA GLY A 263 -14.90 18.38 -11.37
C GLY A 263 -15.51 17.17 -12.11
N LEU A 264 -14.94 15.97 -11.92
CA LEU A 264 -15.34 14.74 -12.59
C LEU A 264 -16.06 13.77 -11.64
N GLU A 265 -17.02 13.01 -12.17
CA GLU A 265 -17.49 11.81 -11.50
C GLU A 265 -16.38 10.74 -11.54
N LEU A 266 -16.21 9.99 -10.45
CA LEU A 266 -15.30 8.84 -10.40
C LEU A 266 -16.06 7.55 -10.71
N PHE A 267 -15.70 6.89 -11.81
CA PHE A 267 -16.15 5.53 -12.12
C PHE A 267 -15.04 4.53 -11.81
N TYR A 268 -15.30 3.58 -10.93
CA TYR A 268 -14.34 2.56 -10.55
C TYR A 268 -14.84 1.17 -10.92
N GLY A 269 -14.28 0.59 -11.98
CA GLY A 269 -14.55 -0.77 -12.43
C GLY A 269 -13.53 -1.74 -11.85
N SER A 270 -14.00 -2.81 -11.18
CA SER A 270 -13.09 -3.75 -10.50
C SER A 270 -13.65 -5.18 -10.50
N TYR A 271 -12.72 -6.13 -10.42
CA TYR A 271 -12.99 -7.52 -10.07
C TYR A 271 -12.22 -7.86 -8.79
N PRO A 272 -12.82 -8.55 -7.81
CA PRO A 272 -12.20 -8.79 -6.52
C PRO A 272 -10.93 -9.62 -6.63
N ILE A 273 -9.82 -9.11 -6.11
CA ILE A 273 -8.53 -9.78 -6.04
C ILE A 273 -7.72 -9.30 -4.84
N THR A 274 -7.08 -10.22 -4.12
CA THR A 274 -6.13 -9.88 -3.05
C THR A 274 -4.82 -9.37 -3.66
N PRO A 275 -4.25 -8.23 -3.15
CA PRO A 275 -4.71 -7.40 -2.03
C PRO A 275 -5.49 -6.13 -2.43
N ALA A 276 -5.95 -5.98 -3.67
CA ALA A 276 -6.53 -4.76 -4.21
C ALA A 276 -7.99 -4.49 -3.80
N SER A 277 -8.72 -5.51 -3.31
CA SER A 277 -10.19 -5.42 -3.07
C SER A 277 -10.60 -4.34 -2.08
N ASP A 278 -9.74 -3.98 -1.13
CA ASP A 278 -10.06 -2.97 -0.13
C ASP A 278 -10.21 -1.56 -0.71
N ILE A 279 -9.63 -1.29 -1.90
CA ILE A 279 -9.89 -0.04 -2.64
C ILE A 279 -11.38 0.04 -3.02
N LEU A 280 -11.96 -1.04 -3.55
CA LEU A 280 -13.38 -1.11 -3.88
C LEU A 280 -14.27 -0.91 -2.63
N HIS A 281 -13.90 -1.56 -1.53
CA HIS A 281 -14.64 -1.45 -0.27
C HIS A 281 -14.64 -0.02 0.26
N GLU A 282 -13.49 0.66 0.23
CA GLU A 282 -13.38 2.05 0.69
C GLU A 282 -14.16 3.01 -0.23
N LEU A 283 -14.03 2.88 -1.55
CA LEU A 283 -14.77 3.66 -2.52
C LEU A 283 -16.29 3.48 -2.38
N SER A 284 -16.74 2.25 -2.14
CA SER A 284 -18.17 1.94 -1.95
C SER A 284 -18.79 2.60 -0.72
N ARG A 285 -17.99 2.93 0.30
CA ARG A 285 -18.45 3.69 1.49
C ARG A 285 -18.56 5.19 1.21
N ASN A 286 -17.92 5.68 0.16
CA ASN A 286 -17.78 7.10 -0.15
C ASN A 286 -18.59 7.54 -1.39
N LYS A 287 -19.71 6.87 -1.69
CA LYS A 287 -20.58 7.16 -2.85
C LYS A 287 -21.11 8.61 -2.90
N HIS A 288 -21.26 9.24 -1.75
CA HIS A 288 -21.73 10.63 -1.63
C HIS A 288 -20.75 11.67 -2.23
N PHE A 289 -19.52 11.27 -2.57
CA PHE A 289 -18.57 12.08 -3.32
C PHE A 289 -18.64 11.87 -4.86
N GLY A 290 -19.76 11.41 -5.41
CA GLY A 290 -19.89 11.17 -6.84
C GLY A 290 -19.12 9.92 -7.33
N VAL A 291 -18.93 8.94 -6.43
CA VAL A 291 -18.23 7.69 -6.75
C VAL A 291 -19.22 6.64 -7.23
N LYS A 292 -19.00 6.12 -8.44
CA LYS A 292 -19.72 4.98 -9.02
C LYS A 292 -18.82 3.75 -8.99
N THR A 293 -19.16 2.76 -8.18
CA THR A 293 -18.43 1.49 -8.11
C THR A 293 -19.14 0.41 -8.91
N PHE A 294 -18.40 -0.32 -9.73
CA PHE A 294 -18.89 -1.42 -10.55
C PHE A 294 -18.02 -2.66 -10.32
N GLN A 295 -18.62 -3.72 -9.81
CA GLN A 295 -18.00 -5.03 -9.75
C GLN A 295 -18.35 -5.79 -11.01
N ALA A 296 -17.33 -6.03 -11.84
CA ALA A 296 -17.45 -6.76 -13.10
C ALA A 296 -17.37 -8.28 -12.89
N GLU A 297 -17.66 -9.03 -13.93
CA GLU A 297 -17.51 -10.50 -13.94
C GLU A 297 -16.05 -10.96 -14.02
N ASP A 298 -15.18 -10.14 -14.62
CA ASP A 298 -13.74 -10.37 -14.73
C ASP A 298 -12.97 -9.04 -14.87
N GLU A 299 -11.64 -9.13 -14.98
CA GLU A 299 -10.76 -7.98 -15.09
C GLU A 299 -10.86 -7.27 -16.44
N ILE A 300 -11.20 -7.99 -17.52
CA ILE A 300 -11.35 -7.42 -18.87
C ILE A 300 -12.60 -6.54 -18.89
N ALA A 301 -13.74 -7.07 -18.45
CA ALA A 301 -14.97 -6.30 -18.34
C ALA A 301 -14.80 -5.06 -17.43
N ALA A 302 -14.07 -5.20 -16.32
CA ALA A 302 -13.80 -4.10 -15.38
C ALA A 302 -13.05 -2.95 -16.05
N VAL A 303 -11.95 -3.22 -16.78
CA VAL A 303 -11.17 -2.15 -17.42
C VAL A 303 -11.89 -1.56 -18.63
N CYS A 304 -12.60 -2.37 -19.43
CA CYS A 304 -13.39 -1.88 -20.56
C CYS A 304 -14.52 -0.96 -20.12
N ALA A 305 -15.21 -1.27 -18.99
CA ALA A 305 -16.22 -0.40 -18.41
C ALA A 305 -15.62 0.95 -17.94
N ALA A 306 -14.41 0.93 -17.35
CA ALA A 306 -13.69 2.16 -16.94
C ALA A 306 -13.29 3.00 -18.17
N ILE A 307 -12.83 2.36 -19.27
CA ILE A 307 -12.54 3.02 -20.55
C ILE A 307 -13.80 3.70 -21.10
N GLY A 308 -14.94 2.97 -21.11
CA GLY A 308 -16.23 3.52 -21.55
C GLY A 308 -16.68 4.73 -20.70
N ALA A 309 -16.49 4.67 -19.40
CA ALA A 309 -16.77 5.79 -18.50
C ALA A 309 -15.90 7.02 -18.79
N SER A 310 -14.59 6.82 -19.06
CA SER A 310 -13.68 7.90 -19.47
C SER A 310 -14.08 8.49 -20.82
N TYR A 311 -14.50 7.68 -21.77
CA TYR A 311 -15.06 8.18 -23.02
C TYR A 311 -16.30 9.04 -22.79
N GLY A 312 -17.16 8.64 -21.82
CA GLY A 312 -18.35 9.38 -21.41
C GLY A 312 -18.08 10.65 -20.57
N GLY A 313 -16.82 11.02 -20.31
CA GLY A 313 -16.47 12.24 -19.58
C GLY A 313 -16.31 12.06 -18.06
N ALA A 314 -16.31 10.84 -17.55
CA ALA A 314 -15.99 10.56 -16.15
C ALA A 314 -14.50 10.24 -15.98
N LEU A 315 -14.00 10.24 -14.76
CA LEU A 315 -12.69 9.65 -14.44
C LEU A 315 -12.85 8.12 -14.33
N GLY A 316 -12.35 7.38 -15.30
CA GLY A 316 -12.26 5.92 -15.27
C GLY A 316 -11.07 5.47 -14.43
N ALA A 317 -11.32 4.56 -13.49
CA ALA A 317 -10.26 3.93 -12.71
C ALA A 317 -10.54 2.43 -12.50
N THR A 318 -9.47 1.65 -12.36
CA THR A 318 -9.53 0.22 -12.05
C THR A 318 -8.34 -0.17 -11.20
N ALA A 319 -8.50 -1.20 -10.37
CA ALA A 319 -7.36 -1.81 -9.67
C ALA A 319 -7.37 -3.32 -9.84
N SER A 320 -6.17 -3.91 -9.77
CA SER A 320 -5.97 -5.35 -9.75
C SER A 320 -4.60 -5.69 -9.14
N SER A 321 -4.16 -6.90 -9.33
CA SER A 321 -2.81 -7.39 -9.02
C SER A 321 -2.23 -8.07 -10.27
N GLY A 322 -0.98 -8.44 -10.27
CA GLY A 322 -0.22 -8.96 -11.43
C GLY A 322 -0.99 -9.80 -12.44
N PRO A 323 -1.66 -10.91 -12.04
CA PRO A 323 -2.40 -11.74 -13.01
C PRO A 323 -3.58 -11.00 -13.65
N GLY A 324 -4.32 -10.18 -12.89
CA GLY A 324 -5.42 -9.41 -13.45
C GLY A 324 -4.95 -8.22 -14.31
N ILE A 325 -3.77 -7.64 -14.01
CA ILE A 325 -3.15 -6.63 -14.89
C ILE A 325 -2.75 -7.27 -16.22
N ALA A 326 -2.23 -8.51 -16.20
CA ALA A 326 -1.92 -9.24 -17.44
C ALA A 326 -3.16 -9.41 -18.35
N LEU A 327 -4.33 -9.67 -17.78
CA LEU A 327 -5.59 -9.74 -18.53
C LEU A 327 -6.05 -8.40 -19.10
N LYS A 328 -5.61 -7.28 -18.52
CA LYS A 328 -6.00 -5.92 -18.95
C LYS A 328 -5.10 -5.34 -20.06
N THR A 329 -4.01 -6.00 -20.45
CA THR A 329 -2.96 -5.41 -21.29
C THR A 329 -3.45 -4.97 -22.66
N GLU A 330 -4.34 -5.72 -23.31
CA GLU A 330 -4.93 -5.33 -24.60
C GLU A 330 -5.80 -4.07 -24.45
N ALA A 331 -6.67 -4.03 -23.44
CA ALA A 331 -7.51 -2.87 -23.19
C ALA A 331 -6.69 -1.62 -22.83
N LEU A 332 -5.52 -1.76 -22.21
CA LEU A 332 -4.58 -0.64 -22.00
C LEU A 332 -4.02 -0.13 -23.33
N GLY A 333 -3.71 -1.03 -24.27
CA GLY A 333 -3.34 -0.68 -25.64
C GLY A 333 -4.46 0.12 -26.33
N LEU A 334 -5.71 -0.33 -26.19
CA LEU A 334 -6.86 0.43 -26.67
C LEU A 334 -6.93 1.83 -26.06
N ALA A 335 -6.77 1.97 -24.74
CA ALA A 335 -6.80 3.29 -24.07
C ALA A 335 -5.69 4.22 -24.58
N VAL A 336 -4.50 3.71 -24.89
CA VAL A 336 -3.41 4.46 -25.54
C VAL A 336 -3.83 4.92 -26.93
N MET A 337 -4.43 4.03 -27.73
CA MET A 337 -4.91 4.37 -29.09
C MET A 337 -6.04 5.39 -29.08
N LEU A 338 -6.91 5.35 -28.09
CA LEU A 338 -8.01 6.31 -27.90
C LEU A 338 -7.52 7.66 -27.34
N GLU A 339 -6.36 7.67 -26.70
CA GLU A 339 -5.84 8.81 -25.95
C GLU A 339 -6.89 9.39 -24.99
N ILE A 340 -7.34 8.57 -24.03
CA ILE A 340 -8.31 8.94 -23.00
C ILE A 340 -7.73 8.69 -21.59
N PRO A 341 -8.17 9.46 -20.57
CA PRO A 341 -7.65 9.29 -19.22
C PRO A 341 -8.13 7.95 -18.63
N LEU A 342 -7.22 7.23 -17.99
CA LEU A 342 -7.53 6.02 -17.24
C LEU A 342 -6.49 5.84 -16.13
N VAL A 343 -6.92 5.54 -14.91
CA VAL A 343 -5.98 5.18 -13.85
C VAL A 343 -6.07 3.69 -13.56
N VAL A 344 -4.93 3.00 -13.64
CA VAL A 344 -4.82 1.57 -13.38
C VAL A 344 -3.90 1.34 -12.21
N VAL A 345 -4.44 0.90 -11.09
CA VAL A 345 -3.67 0.60 -9.89
C VAL A 345 -3.27 -0.87 -9.89
N ASN A 346 -1.98 -1.15 -9.89
CA ASN A 346 -1.44 -2.49 -9.71
C ASN A 346 -0.92 -2.65 -8.27
N VAL A 347 -1.67 -3.36 -7.46
CA VAL A 347 -1.26 -3.75 -6.11
C VAL A 347 -0.49 -5.06 -6.22
N GLN A 348 0.83 -4.95 -6.39
CA GLN A 348 1.71 -6.07 -6.69
C GLN A 348 1.77 -7.11 -5.58
N ARG A 349 1.89 -8.36 -5.95
CA ARG A 349 2.04 -9.53 -5.07
C ARG A 349 3.01 -10.54 -5.67
N GLY A 350 3.44 -11.51 -4.87
CA GLY A 350 4.30 -12.59 -5.36
C GLY A 350 3.67 -13.36 -6.51
N GLY A 351 4.33 -13.39 -7.67
CA GLY A 351 3.96 -14.09 -8.88
C GLY A 351 4.85 -15.30 -9.14
N PRO A 352 4.79 -15.91 -10.35
CA PRO A 352 3.85 -15.66 -11.45
C PRO A 352 2.46 -16.28 -11.25
N SER A 353 1.49 -15.92 -12.13
CA SER A 353 0.09 -16.36 -12.08
C SER A 353 -0.55 -16.04 -10.72
N THR A 354 -1.29 -16.96 -10.12
CA THR A 354 -1.87 -16.79 -8.77
C THR A 354 -0.79 -16.56 -7.72
N GLY A 355 0.35 -17.24 -7.85
CA GLY A 355 1.54 -17.05 -7.02
C GLY A 355 1.29 -17.14 -5.53
N MET A 356 1.68 -16.09 -4.82
CA MET A 356 1.50 -15.92 -3.38
C MET A 356 0.60 -14.71 -3.09
N PRO A 357 -0.73 -14.86 -3.08
CA PRO A 357 -1.67 -13.74 -3.06
C PRO A 357 -1.52 -12.78 -1.87
N THR A 358 -1.06 -13.28 -0.73
CA THR A 358 -0.90 -12.51 0.51
C THR A 358 0.52 -12.01 0.76
N LYS A 359 1.44 -12.25 -0.19
CA LYS A 359 2.86 -11.89 -0.05
C LYS A 359 3.24 -10.77 -1.01
N THR A 360 4.09 -9.87 -0.54
CA THR A 360 4.49 -8.66 -1.27
C THR A 360 5.69 -8.92 -2.17
N GLU A 361 5.66 -8.38 -3.37
CA GLU A 361 6.78 -8.28 -4.31
C GLU A 361 6.66 -7.00 -5.16
N GLN A 362 7.70 -6.66 -5.93
CA GLN A 362 7.74 -5.54 -6.89
C GLN A 362 8.06 -6.08 -8.29
N ALA A 363 7.43 -7.19 -8.69
CA ALA A 363 7.83 -7.96 -9.87
C ALA A 363 7.15 -7.54 -11.19
N ASP A 364 6.31 -6.50 -11.19
CA ASP A 364 5.47 -6.12 -12.31
C ASP A 364 5.92 -4.83 -13.03
N LEU A 365 7.11 -4.30 -12.73
CA LEU A 365 7.59 -3.06 -13.36
C LEU A 365 7.79 -3.23 -14.87
N TRP A 366 8.37 -4.36 -15.32
CA TRP A 366 8.51 -4.62 -16.75
C TRP A 366 7.17 -4.80 -17.45
N GLN A 367 6.20 -5.46 -16.79
CA GLN A 367 4.85 -5.54 -17.30
C GLN A 367 4.22 -4.13 -17.44
N ALA A 368 4.42 -3.27 -16.45
CA ALA A 368 3.90 -1.91 -16.46
C ALA A 368 4.53 -1.04 -17.56
N VAL A 369 5.82 -1.18 -17.83
CA VAL A 369 6.53 -0.38 -18.84
C VAL A 369 6.41 -1.00 -20.24
N HIS A 370 6.60 -2.33 -20.38
CA HIS A 370 6.75 -3.00 -21.68
C HIS A 370 5.69 -4.07 -22.00
N GLY A 371 4.81 -4.42 -21.05
CA GLY A 371 3.94 -5.61 -21.16
C GLY A 371 2.71 -5.44 -22.05
N ARG A 372 2.83 -4.78 -23.20
CA ARG A 372 1.74 -4.60 -24.17
C ARG A 372 2.23 -4.93 -25.57
N ASN A 373 1.29 -5.20 -26.48
CA ASN A 373 1.62 -5.33 -27.90
C ASN A 373 1.81 -3.93 -28.54
N GLY A 374 2.70 -3.83 -29.51
CA GLY A 374 3.03 -2.61 -30.22
C GLY A 374 3.71 -1.55 -29.34
N GLU A 375 3.95 -0.38 -29.91
CA GLU A 375 4.52 0.78 -29.22
C GLU A 375 3.43 1.54 -28.45
N ALA A 376 3.22 1.15 -27.19
CA ALA A 376 2.15 1.63 -26.35
C ALA A 376 2.69 2.24 -25.04
N PRO A 377 3.30 3.45 -25.08
CA PRO A 377 3.87 4.09 -23.92
C PRO A 377 2.78 4.51 -22.92
N ILE A 378 2.96 4.13 -21.65
CA ILE A 378 2.08 4.49 -20.54
C ILE A 378 2.93 5.00 -19.37
N PRO A 379 2.64 6.17 -18.79
CA PRO A 379 3.31 6.65 -17.59
C PRO A 379 3.15 5.65 -16.43
N VAL A 380 4.26 5.38 -15.73
CA VAL A 380 4.32 4.48 -14.58
C VAL A 380 4.79 5.24 -13.36
N ILE A 381 3.94 5.26 -12.33
CA ILE A 381 4.18 5.93 -11.06
C ILE A 381 4.16 4.89 -9.95
N ALA A 382 4.99 5.04 -8.92
CA ALA A 382 5.02 4.14 -7.77
C ALA A 382 4.90 4.93 -6.46
N ALA A 383 4.05 4.47 -5.55
CA ALA A 383 4.00 4.98 -4.19
C ALA A 383 5.14 4.39 -3.34
N SER A 384 5.57 5.10 -2.30
CA SER A 384 6.69 4.72 -1.42
C SER A 384 6.26 4.27 -0.02
N SER A 385 5.07 4.65 0.42
CA SER A 385 4.52 4.34 1.74
C SER A 385 2.99 4.38 1.73
N PRO A 386 2.30 3.92 2.78
CA PRO A 386 0.85 4.01 2.88
C PRO A 386 0.28 5.43 2.71
N THR A 387 0.91 6.45 3.28
CA THR A 387 0.47 7.85 3.11
C THR A 387 0.77 8.40 1.72
N ASP A 388 1.92 8.03 1.14
CA ASP A 388 2.31 8.40 -0.22
C ASP A 388 1.37 7.80 -1.29
N CYS A 389 0.62 6.74 -0.96
CA CYS A 389 -0.42 6.19 -1.83
C CYS A 389 -1.52 7.22 -2.15
N PHE A 390 -1.85 8.12 -1.22
CA PHE A 390 -2.77 9.23 -1.48
C PHE A 390 -2.17 10.20 -2.51
N GLU A 391 -0.94 10.64 -2.30
CA GLU A 391 -0.26 11.61 -3.17
C GLU A 391 -0.07 11.05 -4.58
N MET A 392 0.34 9.78 -4.68
CA MET A 392 0.59 9.15 -5.97
C MET A 392 -0.69 8.78 -6.72
N ALA A 393 -1.78 8.46 -6.03
CA ALA A 393 -3.09 8.31 -6.66
C ALA A 393 -3.60 9.65 -7.20
N TYR A 394 -3.42 10.73 -6.45
CA TYR A 394 -3.74 12.09 -6.90
C TYR A 394 -2.91 12.48 -8.14
N GLU A 395 -1.60 12.23 -8.11
CA GLU A 395 -0.69 12.49 -9.23
C GLU A 395 -1.04 11.65 -10.46
N ALA A 396 -1.41 10.39 -10.29
CA ALA A 396 -1.82 9.52 -11.38
C ALA A 396 -3.07 10.05 -12.08
N VAL A 397 -4.07 10.51 -11.33
CA VAL A 397 -5.27 11.15 -11.90
C VAL A 397 -4.93 12.44 -12.62
N LYS A 398 -4.12 13.31 -11.99
CA LYS A 398 -3.68 14.57 -12.61
C LYS A 398 -2.99 14.30 -13.94
N THR A 399 -2.04 13.38 -13.96
CA THR A 399 -1.31 12.99 -15.17
C THR A 399 -2.25 12.42 -16.23
N ALA A 400 -3.15 11.50 -15.85
CA ALA A 400 -4.07 10.88 -16.80
C ALA A 400 -5.01 11.91 -17.46
N VAL A 401 -5.61 12.78 -16.66
CA VAL A 401 -6.61 13.76 -17.11
C VAL A 401 -5.96 14.87 -17.94
N GLU A 402 -4.87 15.47 -17.44
CA GLU A 402 -4.25 16.62 -18.11
C GLU A 402 -3.47 16.23 -19.39
N HIS A 403 -3.08 14.96 -19.53
CA HIS A 403 -2.35 14.46 -20.72
C HIS A 403 -3.17 13.50 -21.57
N MET A 404 -4.44 13.24 -21.24
CA MET A 404 -5.31 12.36 -22.01
C MET A 404 -4.61 11.02 -22.32
N THR A 405 -4.22 10.29 -21.28
CA THR A 405 -3.46 9.05 -21.40
C THR A 405 -3.79 8.11 -20.22
N PRO A 406 -3.76 6.79 -20.40
CA PRO A 406 -3.76 5.88 -19.25
C PRO A 406 -2.50 6.07 -18.41
N VAL A 407 -2.60 5.81 -17.10
CA VAL A 407 -1.48 5.84 -16.14
C VAL A 407 -1.53 4.60 -15.28
N ILE A 408 -0.38 3.97 -15.05
CA ILE A 408 -0.25 2.83 -14.13
C ILE A 408 0.35 3.34 -12.82
N LEU A 409 -0.38 3.11 -11.72
CA LEU A 409 0.11 3.33 -10.35
C LEU A 409 0.51 1.98 -9.74
N LEU A 410 1.79 1.82 -9.42
CA LEU A 410 2.33 0.65 -8.74
C LEU A 410 2.29 0.86 -7.22
N THR A 411 1.63 -0.04 -6.53
CA THR A 411 1.74 -0.27 -5.09
C THR A 411 2.07 -1.75 -4.88
N ASP A 412 2.08 -2.23 -3.64
CA ASP A 412 2.26 -3.65 -3.35
C ASP A 412 1.52 -4.07 -2.08
N GLY A 413 1.51 -5.37 -1.79
CA GLY A 413 0.77 -5.94 -0.67
C GLY A 413 1.22 -5.43 0.71
N TYR A 414 2.49 -5.04 0.87
CA TYR A 414 2.97 -4.44 2.11
C TYR A 414 2.37 -3.06 2.32
N MET A 415 2.53 -2.16 1.35
CA MET A 415 1.95 -0.81 1.44
C MET A 415 0.42 -0.84 1.52
N ALA A 416 -0.22 -1.69 0.72
CA ALA A 416 -1.67 -1.78 0.64
C ALA A 416 -2.34 -2.02 2.00
N ASN A 417 -1.73 -2.88 2.81
CA ASN A 417 -2.25 -3.32 4.11
C ASN A 417 -1.53 -2.67 5.30
N GLY A 418 -0.31 -2.19 5.11
CA GLY A 418 0.43 -1.43 6.11
C GLY A 418 -0.25 -0.11 6.43
N ALA A 419 -0.08 0.37 7.67
CA ALA A 419 -0.68 1.62 8.12
C ALA A 419 0.36 2.52 8.77
N GLU A 420 0.16 3.83 8.61
CA GLU A 420 0.94 4.89 9.23
C GLU A 420 0.08 6.14 9.50
N PRO A 421 0.48 7.08 10.37
CA PRO A 421 -0.25 8.31 10.63
C PRO A 421 -0.21 9.23 9.41
N TRP A 422 -1.36 9.56 8.88
CA TRP A 422 -1.52 10.47 7.76
C TRP A 422 -2.14 11.79 8.21
N ARG A 423 -1.42 12.89 7.94
CA ARG A 423 -1.93 14.24 8.13
C ARG A 423 -2.83 14.62 6.97
N PHE A 424 -4.07 15.01 7.25
CA PHE A 424 -4.98 15.52 6.22
C PHE A 424 -4.36 16.72 5.51
N PRO A 425 -4.24 16.70 4.17
CA PRO A 425 -3.87 17.87 3.41
C PRO A 425 -5.01 18.91 3.45
N GLU A 426 -4.67 20.17 3.46
CA GLU A 426 -5.66 21.22 3.24
C GLU A 426 -6.13 21.20 1.77
N ALA A 427 -7.43 21.30 1.54
CA ALA A 427 -7.97 21.25 0.18
C ALA A 427 -7.38 22.34 -0.75
N LYS A 428 -6.96 23.49 -0.20
CA LYS A 428 -6.29 24.57 -0.96
C LYS A 428 -4.88 24.20 -1.44
N ASP A 429 -4.21 23.26 -0.75
CA ASP A 429 -2.83 22.88 -1.09
C ASP A 429 -2.79 21.79 -2.18
N LEU A 430 -3.94 21.17 -2.47
CA LEU A 430 -4.06 20.22 -3.57
C LEU A 430 -4.02 20.97 -4.91
N ARG A 431 -3.09 20.56 -5.78
CA ARG A 431 -2.91 21.16 -7.11
C ARG A 431 -4.18 21.04 -7.94
N PRO A 432 -4.60 22.10 -8.68
CA PRO A 432 -5.74 21.99 -9.57
C PRO A 432 -5.50 20.91 -10.65
N ILE A 433 -6.59 20.30 -11.12
CA ILE A 433 -6.59 19.37 -12.26
C ILE A 433 -7.57 19.94 -13.28
N VAL A 434 -7.11 20.18 -14.48
CA VAL A 434 -7.90 20.83 -15.53
C VAL A 434 -8.11 19.88 -16.69
N PRO A 435 -9.31 19.28 -16.83
CA PRO A 435 -9.63 18.46 -17.99
C PRO A 435 -9.63 19.29 -19.28
N PRO A 436 -9.02 18.81 -20.38
CA PRO A 436 -8.96 19.53 -21.65
C PRO A 436 -10.25 19.36 -22.48
N PHE A 437 -11.41 19.65 -21.87
CA PHE A 437 -12.69 19.49 -22.55
C PHE A 437 -12.79 20.37 -23.80
N ALA A 438 -13.21 19.75 -24.91
CA ALA A 438 -13.61 20.47 -26.10
C ALA A 438 -14.84 21.36 -25.82
N LYS A 439 -14.91 22.52 -26.46
CA LYS A 439 -16.09 23.37 -26.38
C LYS A 439 -17.09 22.97 -27.46
N PRO A 440 -18.42 22.94 -27.15
CA PRO A 440 -19.45 22.77 -28.18
C PRO A 440 -19.27 23.81 -29.28
N ARG A 441 -19.58 23.45 -30.50
CA ARG A 441 -19.57 24.35 -31.67
C ARG A 441 -20.99 24.76 -32.01
N ASP A 442 -21.20 26.05 -32.26
CA ASP A 442 -22.44 26.52 -32.86
C ASP A 442 -22.49 26.09 -34.31
N THR A 443 -23.36 25.14 -34.61
CA THR A 443 -23.55 24.61 -35.97
C THR A 443 -24.67 25.34 -36.72
N ASP A 444 -25.21 26.41 -36.15
CA ASP A 444 -26.36 27.14 -36.75
C ASP A 444 -25.97 27.91 -38.04
N GLU A 445 -24.65 28.08 -38.30
CA GLU A 445 -24.16 28.62 -39.60
C GLU A 445 -23.87 27.53 -40.67
N ALA A 446 -24.03 26.24 -40.32
CA ALA A 446 -23.73 25.10 -41.19
C ALA A 446 -24.96 24.25 -41.52
N GLU A 447 -26.18 24.81 -41.52
CA GLU A 447 -27.36 24.12 -42.01
C GLU A 447 -27.36 23.93 -43.53
N GLY A 448 -26.49 23.09 -44.04
CA GLY A 448 -26.40 22.78 -45.47
C GLY A 448 -25.73 21.48 -45.84
N GLY A 449 -25.22 20.72 -44.86
CA GLY A 449 -24.48 19.50 -45.17
C GLY A 449 -24.78 18.34 -44.25
N THR A 450 -25.84 17.55 -44.52
CA THR A 450 -25.95 16.19 -44.01
C THR A 450 -24.81 15.35 -44.56
N LEU A 451 -23.96 14.82 -43.69
CA LEU A 451 -22.94 13.83 -44.05
C LEU A 451 -23.63 12.54 -44.49
N SER A 452 -23.89 12.40 -45.77
CA SER A 452 -24.15 11.10 -46.40
C SER A 452 -22.79 10.48 -46.70
N ALA A 453 -22.51 9.34 -46.08
CA ALA A 453 -21.33 8.54 -46.35
C ALA A 453 -21.24 8.07 -47.83
N ALA A 454 -22.27 8.36 -48.66
CA ALA A 454 -22.41 7.95 -50.06
C ALA A 454 -21.96 9.03 -51.04
N GLU A 455 -21.76 10.27 -50.68
CA GLU A 455 -21.59 11.36 -51.67
C GLU A 455 -20.23 12.05 -51.69
N GLY A 456 -19.20 11.58 -51.01
CA GLY A 456 -17.82 12.08 -51.19
C GLY A 456 -17.62 13.59 -51.09
N ARG A 457 -18.49 14.37 -50.42
CA ARG A 457 -18.33 15.78 -50.21
C ARG A 457 -17.35 16.00 -49.07
N VAL A 458 -16.17 16.48 -49.42
CA VAL A 458 -15.19 17.02 -48.49
C VAL A 458 -15.76 18.32 -47.90
N LEU A 459 -16.18 18.30 -46.63
CA LEU A 459 -16.36 19.53 -45.87
C LEU A 459 -15.04 20.29 -45.86
N SER A 460 -15.06 21.60 -46.04
CA SER A 460 -13.84 22.39 -45.95
C SER A 460 -13.15 22.14 -44.62
N GLU A 461 -11.82 22.02 -44.59
CA GLU A 461 -10.99 21.72 -43.39
C GLU A 461 -11.26 22.69 -42.22
N VAL A 462 -11.88 23.84 -42.48
CA VAL A 462 -12.21 24.90 -41.52
C VAL A 462 -13.46 24.55 -40.67
N GLU A 463 -14.33 23.65 -41.12
CA GLU A 463 -15.64 23.38 -40.51
C GLU A 463 -15.71 22.06 -39.72
N ALA A 464 -14.77 21.13 -39.92
CA ALA A 464 -14.79 19.84 -39.23
C ALA A 464 -14.14 19.91 -37.83
N PHE A 465 -14.70 19.18 -36.85
CA PHE A 465 -14.02 18.97 -35.58
C PHE A 465 -12.82 18.02 -35.80
N LEU A 466 -11.64 18.44 -35.32
CA LEU A 466 -10.42 17.67 -35.41
C LEU A 466 -10.11 17.00 -34.06
N PRO A 467 -10.55 15.75 -33.83
CA PRO A 467 -10.47 15.09 -32.53
C PRO A 467 -9.05 14.80 -32.04
N TYR A 468 -8.06 14.84 -32.93
CA TYR A 468 -6.63 14.62 -32.63
C TYR A 468 -5.78 15.87 -32.95
N ALA A 469 -6.38 17.06 -33.05
CA ALA A 469 -5.65 18.32 -33.07
C ALA A 469 -5.07 18.58 -31.68
N ARG A 470 -3.83 18.14 -31.49
CA ARG A 470 -3.11 18.22 -30.20
C ARG A 470 -2.61 19.63 -29.93
N ASP A 471 -2.56 20.01 -28.64
CA ASP A 471 -1.88 21.21 -28.18
C ASP A 471 -0.33 21.03 -28.21
N GLU A 472 0.39 22.04 -27.76
CA GLU A 472 1.86 22.03 -27.68
C GLU A 472 2.44 20.97 -26.72
N ARG A 473 1.62 20.40 -25.83
CA ARG A 473 1.96 19.28 -24.94
C ARG A 473 1.60 17.92 -25.55
N GLY A 474 1.17 17.89 -26.80
CA GLY A 474 0.71 16.68 -27.47
C GLY A 474 -0.66 16.17 -27.00
N VAL A 475 -1.47 17.02 -26.32
CA VAL A 475 -2.74 16.61 -25.71
C VAL A 475 -3.91 16.91 -26.65
N ARG A 476 -4.73 15.90 -26.93
CA ARG A 476 -5.95 16.05 -27.71
C ARG A 476 -7.09 16.66 -26.89
N PRO A 477 -8.05 17.37 -27.53
CA PRO A 477 -9.25 17.81 -26.83
C PRO A 477 -10.12 16.63 -26.41
N TRP A 478 -10.72 16.71 -25.20
CA TRP A 478 -11.64 15.71 -24.67
C TRP A 478 -13.08 16.05 -25.09
N ALA A 479 -13.55 15.45 -26.17
CA ALA A 479 -14.91 15.58 -26.63
C ALA A 479 -15.79 14.48 -26.01
N ILE A 480 -16.89 14.89 -25.39
CA ILE A 480 -17.82 13.99 -24.72
C ILE A 480 -18.98 13.65 -25.66
N PRO A 481 -19.48 12.42 -25.72
CA PRO A 481 -20.68 12.06 -26.49
C PRO A 481 -21.88 12.98 -26.18
N GLY A 482 -22.57 13.41 -27.24
CA GLY A 482 -23.71 14.33 -27.14
C GLY A 482 -23.37 15.82 -27.16
N MET A 483 -22.09 16.21 -27.16
CA MET A 483 -21.72 17.63 -27.36
C MET A 483 -21.94 18.04 -28.82
N LYS A 484 -22.67 19.15 -29.03
CA LYS A 484 -23.05 19.67 -30.36
C LYS A 484 -21.78 19.98 -31.19
N GLY A 485 -21.72 19.50 -32.43
CA GLY A 485 -20.65 19.77 -33.38
C GLY A 485 -19.32 19.06 -33.14
N LEU A 486 -19.29 18.07 -32.21
CA LEU A 486 -18.08 17.33 -31.86
C LEU A 486 -18.16 15.84 -32.22
N GLN A 487 -19.06 15.49 -33.15
CA GLN A 487 -19.19 14.12 -33.63
C GLN A 487 -17.89 13.68 -34.28
N HIS A 488 -17.34 12.54 -33.87
CA HIS A 488 -16.10 12.01 -34.42
C HIS A 488 -16.03 10.50 -34.23
N ARG A 489 -15.17 9.87 -35.04
CA ARG A 489 -14.86 8.44 -34.90
C ARG A 489 -13.86 8.23 -33.78
N ILE A 490 -14.06 7.13 -33.04
CA ILE A 490 -13.13 6.63 -32.03
C ILE A 490 -12.99 5.11 -32.20
N GLY A 491 -11.80 4.56 -31.96
CA GLY A 491 -11.55 3.11 -32.08
C GLY A 491 -10.07 2.76 -31.99
N GLY A 492 -9.78 1.46 -31.93
CA GLY A 492 -8.42 0.91 -31.82
C GLY A 492 -7.67 0.82 -33.15
N ILE A 493 -8.34 1.02 -34.31
CA ILE A 493 -7.68 1.03 -35.62
C ILE A 493 -6.86 2.31 -35.75
N GLU A 494 -5.71 2.25 -36.44
CA GLU A 494 -4.83 3.42 -36.64
C GLU A 494 -5.58 4.56 -37.36
N LYS A 495 -5.29 5.75 -36.96
CA LYS A 495 -5.97 6.98 -37.35
C LYS A 495 -5.01 7.98 -37.96
N GLU A 496 -5.53 8.74 -38.91
CA GLU A 496 -4.84 9.88 -39.45
C GLU A 496 -4.66 10.96 -38.38
N ASP A 497 -3.50 11.60 -38.36
CA ASP A 497 -3.21 12.73 -37.50
C ASP A 497 -4.25 13.85 -37.70
N LYS A 498 -4.71 14.47 -36.61
CA LYS A 498 -5.73 15.51 -36.51
C LYS A 498 -7.15 15.07 -36.83
N THR A 499 -7.41 14.45 -37.97
CA THR A 499 -8.77 14.13 -38.43
C THR A 499 -9.39 12.94 -37.70
N GLY A 500 -8.56 11.98 -37.29
CA GLY A 500 -9.03 10.73 -36.68
C GLY A 500 -9.67 9.75 -37.66
N ASN A 501 -9.60 9.98 -38.96
CA ASN A 501 -10.02 9.03 -40.00
C ASN A 501 -9.14 7.78 -39.99
N ILE A 502 -9.69 6.65 -40.43
CA ILE A 502 -8.89 5.42 -40.56
C ILE A 502 -7.80 5.64 -41.58
N SER A 503 -6.57 5.29 -41.25
CA SER A 503 -5.41 5.41 -42.13
C SER A 503 -4.57 4.14 -42.10
N TYR A 504 -4.17 3.68 -43.27
CA TYR A 504 -3.19 2.61 -43.47
C TYR A 504 -1.89 3.12 -44.09
N ASP A 505 -1.73 4.47 -44.11
CA ASP A 505 -0.50 5.07 -44.59
C ASP A 505 0.65 4.79 -43.62
N PRO A 506 1.78 4.21 -44.10
CA PRO A 506 2.88 3.82 -43.21
C PRO A 506 3.60 5.02 -42.56
N LEU A 507 3.66 6.16 -43.23
CA LEU A 507 4.29 7.37 -42.67
C LEU A 507 3.40 8.00 -41.60
N ASN A 508 2.07 7.97 -41.82
CA ASN A 508 1.13 8.40 -40.77
C ASN A 508 1.19 7.48 -39.55
N HIS A 509 1.33 6.15 -39.73
CA HIS A 509 1.48 5.22 -38.62
C HIS A 509 2.73 5.54 -37.79
N GLN A 510 3.90 5.72 -38.42
CA GLN A 510 5.12 6.14 -37.74
C GLN A 510 4.91 7.45 -36.98
N ARG A 511 4.32 8.45 -37.63
CA ARG A 511 4.04 9.74 -37.01
C ARG A 511 3.14 9.61 -35.75
N MET A 512 2.08 8.80 -35.81
CA MET A 512 1.16 8.61 -34.70
C MET A 512 1.82 7.89 -33.51
N VAL A 513 2.72 6.94 -33.79
CA VAL A 513 3.55 6.30 -32.75
C VAL A 513 4.46 7.32 -32.08
N ASP A 514 5.18 8.13 -32.87
CA ASP A 514 6.09 9.15 -32.35
C ASP A 514 5.35 10.20 -31.52
N LEU A 515 4.21 10.73 -31.97
CA LEU A 515 3.39 11.70 -31.26
C LEU A 515 2.91 11.17 -29.88
N ARG A 516 2.50 9.91 -29.80
CA ARG A 516 2.11 9.27 -28.52
C ARG A 516 3.31 9.13 -27.58
N ALA A 517 4.48 8.77 -28.10
CA ALA A 517 5.70 8.64 -27.32
C ALA A 517 6.21 10.01 -26.83
N GLU A 518 6.23 11.01 -27.70
CA GLU A 518 6.62 12.39 -27.37
C GLU A 518 5.72 12.98 -26.28
N LYS A 519 4.40 12.83 -26.39
CA LYS A 519 3.44 13.25 -25.35
C LYS A 519 3.80 12.66 -23.98
N VAL A 520 4.07 11.36 -23.90
CA VAL A 520 4.42 10.71 -22.64
C VAL A 520 5.76 11.24 -22.11
N ASN A 521 6.76 11.45 -22.99
CA ASN A 521 8.06 11.97 -22.59
C ASN A 521 7.97 13.43 -22.08
N MET A 522 7.10 14.26 -22.68
CA MET A 522 6.86 15.64 -22.25
C MET A 522 6.22 15.74 -20.85
N ILE A 523 5.58 14.70 -20.33
CA ILE A 523 5.08 14.66 -18.95
C ILE A 523 6.21 14.96 -17.96
N ALA A 524 7.43 14.49 -18.24
CA ALA A 524 8.60 14.73 -17.40
C ALA A 524 9.00 16.22 -17.27
N ASP A 525 8.54 17.11 -18.17
CA ASP A 525 8.75 18.55 -18.06
C ASP A 525 7.99 19.18 -16.89
N GLY A 526 6.87 18.58 -16.51
CA GLY A 526 6.06 18.98 -15.37
C GLY A 526 6.54 18.42 -14.02
N PHE A 527 7.55 17.56 -14.00
CA PHE A 527 8.02 16.98 -12.75
C PHE A 527 8.81 18.00 -11.93
N ARG A 528 8.64 17.92 -10.59
CA ARG A 528 9.52 18.67 -9.69
C ARG A 528 10.96 18.22 -9.87
N PRO A 529 11.94 19.13 -9.69
CA PRO A 529 13.36 18.74 -9.70
C PRO A 529 13.62 17.56 -8.75
N ILE A 530 14.38 16.59 -9.22
CA ILE A 530 14.76 15.44 -8.41
C ILE A 530 15.57 15.89 -7.20
N ARG A 531 15.29 15.32 -6.04
CA ARG A 531 15.98 15.63 -4.78
C ARG A 531 16.36 14.34 -4.08
N LEU A 532 17.44 14.38 -3.34
CA LEU A 532 17.80 13.30 -2.43
C LEU A 532 16.80 13.24 -1.27
N ASP A 533 16.48 12.04 -0.85
CA ASP A 533 15.75 11.80 0.40
C ASP A 533 16.70 11.96 1.60
N SER A 534 17.97 11.61 1.47
CA SER A 534 19.01 11.86 2.49
C SER A 534 20.41 11.77 1.91
N GLY A 535 21.37 12.36 2.62
CA GLY A 535 22.81 12.25 2.35
C GLY A 535 23.39 13.39 1.54
N PRO A 536 24.69 13.32 1.23
CA PRO A 536 25.41 14.34 0.51
C PRO A 536 25.03 14.37 -0.98
N GLU A 537 25.09 15.53 -1.62
CA GLU A 537 24.76 15.76 -3.03
C GLU A 537 25.68 15.03 -4.04
N SER A 538 26.82 14.52 -3.58
CA SER A 538 27.76 13.70 -4.33
C SER A 538 28.57 12.83 -3.38
N GLY A 539 29.15 11.71 -3.84
CA GLY A 539 29.92 10.87 -2.94
C GLY A 539 30.21 9.47 -3.46
N GLU A 540 30.44 8.55 -2.52
CA GLU A 540 30.86 7.19 -2.85
C GLU A 540 29.71 6.32 -3.36
N LEU A 541 28.52 6.40 -2.71
CA LEU A 541 27.43 5.50 -3.02
C LEU A 541 26.06 6.20 -2.99
N LEU A 542 25.29 6.00 -4.05
CA LEU A 542 23.87 6.36 -4.11
C LEU A 542 23.03 5.10 -4.06
N ILE A 543 22.07 5.06 -3.14
CA ILE A 543 21.01 4.05 -3.12
C ILE A 543 19.81 4.61 -3.88
N VAL A 544 19.39 3.93 -4.93
CA VAL A 544 18.21 4.27 -5.73
C VAL A 544 17.09 3.31 -5.39
N GLY A 545 16.05 3.80 -4.73
CA GLY A 545 14.88 3.00 -4.34
C GLY A 545 13.63 3.35 -5.15
N TRP A 546 12.62 2.49 -5.07
CA TRP A 546 11.26 2.73 -5.53
C TRP A 546 10.26 1.86 -4.76
N GLY A 547 8.99 2.24 -4.75
CA GLY A 547 7.95 1.46 -4.10
C GLY A 547 8.22 1.28 -2.60
N SER A 548 7.79 0.16 -2.04
CA SER A 548 7.85 -0.11 -0.60
C SER A 548 9.26 -0.39 -0.04
N THR A 549 10.31 -0.34 -0.85
CA THR A 549 11.69 -0.38 -0.34
C THR A 549 12.10 0.90 0.39
N TYR A 550 11.29 1.98 0.31
CA TYR A 550 11.59 3.29 0.88
C TYR A 550 12.04 3.23 2.34
N GLY A 551 11.21 2.65 3.20
CA GLY A 551 11.46 2.66 4.65
C GLY A 551 12.76 1.95 5.05
N ALA A 552 13.02 0.77 4.47
CA ALA A 552 14.24 0.00 4.74
C ALA A 552 15.49 0.74 4.24
N ILE A 553 15.44 1.31 3.04
CA ILE A 553 16.55 2.11 2.49
C ILE A 553 16.78 3.36 3.33
N ARG A 554 15.70 4.09 3.67
CA ARG A 554 15.77 5.33 4.46
C ARG A 554 16.43 5.08 5.82
N THR A 555 15.98 4.05 6.53
CA THR A 555 16.54 3.67 7.83
C THR A 555 18.03 3.32 7.72
N ALA A 556 18.38 2.42 6.80
CA ALA A 556 19.78 2.00 6.60
C ALA A 556 20.69 3.18 6.19
N ALA A 557 20.23 4.05 5.28
CA ALA A 557 21.00 5.21 4.83
C ALA A 557 21.26 6.20 5.97
N LEU A 558 20.24 6.52 6.78
CA LEU A 558 20.39 7.44 7.93
C LEU A 558 21.34 6.88 9.00
N ASP A 559 21.30 5.57 9.26
CA ASP A 559 22.18 4.94 10.24
C ASP A 559 23.63 4.94 9.73
N LEU A 560 23.86 4.60 8.47
CA LEU A 560 25.20 4.65 7.84
C LEU A 560 25.76 6.08 7.79
N GLN A 561 24.93 7.08 7.53
CA GLN A 561 25.32 8.49 7.55
C GLN A 561 25.75 8.94 8.95
N LYS A 562 25.04 8.52 10.01
CA LYS A 562 25.44 8.79 11.41
C LYS A 562 26.78 8.16 11.76
N GLU A 563 27.13 7.05 11.14
CA GLU A 563 28.43 6.36 11.29
C GLU A 563 29.54 6.98 10.43
N GLY A 564 29.23 8.02 9.64
CA GLY A 564 30.21 8.76 8.83
C GLY A 564 30.42 8.21 7.41
N HIS A 565 29.61 7.26 6.95
CA HIS A 565 29.69 6.76 5.58
C HIS A 565 29.11 7.75 4.56
N SER A 566 29.80 7.91 3.41
CA SER A 566 29.36 8.75 2.29
C SER A 566 28.32 8.02 1.45
N VAL A 567 27.09 7.95 1.97
CA VAL A 567 25.96 7.26 1.36
C VAL A 567 24.80 8.25 1.20
N ALA A 568 24.17 8.27 0.03
CA ALA A 568 22.96 9.04 -0.22
C ALA A 568 21.81 8.14 -0.66
N HIS A 569 20.58 8.61 -0.48
CA HIS A 569 19.36 7.94 -0.89
C HIS A 569 18.53 8.84 -1.79
N VAL A 570 18.08 8.31 -2.93
CA VAL A 570 17.03 8.88 -3.76
C VAL A 570 15.94 7.83 -4.00
N HIS A 571 14.67 8.25 -3.85
CA HIS A 571 13.53 7.36 -4.07
C HIS A 571 12.69 7.82 -5.26
N LEU A 572 12.57 6.96 -6.28
CA LEU A 572 11.89 7.27 -7.53
C LEU A 572 10.40 6.99 -7.40
N ARG A 573 9.58 8.01 -7.64
CA ARG A 573 8.12 7.88 -7.75
C ARG A 573 7.66 7.80 -9.20
N HIS A 574 8.38 8.43 -10.13
CA HIS A 574 8.13 8.32 -11.57
C HIS A 574 9.15 7.36 -12.18
N LEU A 575 8.64 6.22 -12.66
CA LEU A 575 9.46 5.13 -13.22
C LEU A 575 9.45 5.13 -14.74
N PHE A 576 8.45 5.76 -15.35
CA PHE A 576 8.38 6.03 -16.78
C PHE A 576 7.36 7.16 -17.05
N PRO A 577 7.76 8.25 -17.77
CA PRO A 577 9.13 8.59 -18.09
C PRO A 577 9.93 8.92 -16.81
N PHE A 578 11.25 8.81 -16.88
CA PHE A 578 12.11 9.21 -15.77
C PHE A 578 12.20 10.74 -15.63
N ASN A 579 12.48 11.20 -14.42
CA ASN A 579 12.80 12.62 -14.19
C ASN A 579 14.05 13.02 -14.98
N LYS A 580 13.98 14.13 -15.71
CA LYS A 580 15.09 14.64 -16.56
C LYS A 580 16.40 14.90 -15.80
N GLY A 581 16.32 15.21 -14.50
CA GLY A 581 17.50 15.43 -13.64
C GLY A 581 18.18 14.13 -13.17
N LEU A 582 17.58 12.97 -13.39
CA LEU A 582 18.09 11.71 -12.83
C LEU A 582 19.47 11.34 -13.39
N ARG A 583 19.72 11.51 -14.69
CA ARG A 583 21.03 11.26 -15.31
C ARG A 583 22.15 12.02 -14.58
N GLY A 584 21.97 13.31 -14.37
CA GLY A 584 22.95 14.15 -13.70
C GLY A 584 23.14 13.80 -12.23
N LEU A 585 22.08 13.31 -11.55
CA LEU A 585 22.20 12.84 -10.18
C LEU A 585 23.01 11.54 -10.09
N LEU A 586 22.71 10.54 -10.93
CA LEU A 586 23.42 9.26 -10.96
C LEU A 586 24.93 9.42 -11.19
N GLN A 587 25.33 10.38 -12.03
CA GLN A 587 26.74 10.64 -12.37
C GLN A 587 27.56 11.29 -11.24
N ARG A 588 26.92 11.75 -10.17
CA ARG A 588 27.62 12.38 -9.02
C ARG A 588 28.19 11.37 -8.02
N TYR A 589 27.91 10.07 -8.21
CA TYR A 589 28.32 9.02 -7.29
C TYR A 589 29.16 7.96 -8.00
N ARG A 590 30.14 7.42 -7.29
CA ARG A 590 31.02 6.38 -7.83
C ARG A 590 30.29 5.05 -8.00
N LYS A 591 29.36 4.75 -7.11
CA LYS A 591 28.60 3.49 -7.06
C LYS A 591 27.12 3.77 -6.95
N VAL A 592 26.32 2.97 -7.62
CA VAL A 592 24.85 3.02 -7.57
C VAL A 592 24.34 1.65 -7.17
N LEU A 593 23.56 1.59 -6.07
CA LEU A 593 22.92 0.36 -5.59
C LEU A 593 21.39 0.49 -5.75
N VAL A 594 20.77 -0.56 -6.30
CA VAL A 594 19.31 -0.61 -6.51
C VAL A 594 18.72 -1.82 -5.76
N PRO A 595 18.19 -1.61 -4.54
CA PRO A 595 17.46 -2.66 -3.83
C PRO A 595 16.05 -2.84 -4.42
N GLU A 596 15.71 -4.07 -4.82
CA GLU A 596 14.41 -4.39 -5.44
C GLU A 596 13.87 -5.75 -4.98
N MET A 597 12.56 -5.81 -4.73
CA MET A 597 11.88 -7.08 -4.46
C MET A 597 11.50 -7.82 -5.77
N ASN A 598 12.48 -7.90 -6.68
CA ASN A 598 12.42 -8.58 -7.97
C ASN A 598 13.85 -8.93 -8.43
N LYS A 599 14.03 -9.37 -9.67
CA LYS A 599 15.34 -9.74 -10.26
C LYS A 599 16.10 -8.57 -10.91
N GLY A 600 15.86 -7.31 -10.47
CA GLY A 600 16.57 -6.12 -10.94
C GLY A 600 15.91 -5.43 -12.14
N GLN A 601 14.60 -5.26 -12.10
CA GLN A 601 13.83 -4.65 -13.19
C GLN A 601 14.15 -3.16 -13.36
N LEU A 602 14.10 -2.37 -12.28
CA LEU A 602 14.51 -0.96 -12.34
C LEU A 602 16.01 -0.82 -12.66
N ARG A 603 16.85 -1.65 -12.04
CA ARG A 603 18.28 -1.66 -12.36
C ARG A 603 18.55 -1.77 -13.85
N GLN A 604 17.84 -2.66 -14.55
CA GLN A 604 18.01 -2.84 -16.00
C GLN A 604 17.51 -1.63 -16.78
N LEU A 605 16.39 -1.02 -16.41
CA LEU A 605 15.89 0.21 -17.02
C LEU A 605 16.89 1.36 -16.85
N LEU A 606 17.47 1.53 -15.65
CA LEU A 606 18.48 2.57 -15.39
C LEU A 606 19.76 2.34 -16.22
N ARG A 607 20.21 1.08 -16.32
CA ARG A 607 21.38 0.74 -17.15
C ARG A 607 21.13 0.99 -18.64
N ALA A 608 19.96 0.64 -19.14
CA ALA A 608 19.59 0.85 -20.55
C ALA A 608 19.45 2.34 -20.89
N GLU A 609 18.76 3.12 -20.04
CA GLU A 609 18.46 4.52 -20.31
C GLU A 609 19.67 5.44 -20.07
N PHE A 610 20.46 5.19 -19.02
CA PHE A 610 21.50 6.12 -18.58
C PHE A 610 22.91 5.61 -18.78
N LEU A 611 23.10 4.35 -19.20
CA LEU A 611 24.42 3.67 -19.32
C LEU A 611 25.24 3.73 -18.01
N VAL A 612 24.55 3.65 -16.87
CA VAL A 612 25.17 3.66 -15.55
C VAL A 612 25.43 2.23 -15.08
N ASP A 613 26.57 1.98 -14.42
CA ASP A 613 26.86 0.68 -13.81
C ASP A 613 26.12 0.53 -12.47
N ALA A 614 24.79 0.45 -12.54
CA ALA A 614 23.96 0.20 -11.39
C ALA A 614 24.05 -1.27 -10.95
N GLN A 615 24.31 -1.49 -9.65
CA GLN A 615 24.36 -2.80 -9.02
C GLN A 615 23.04 -3.11 -8.34
N GLY A 616 22.65 -4.40 -8.27
CA GLY A 616 21.38 -4.79 -7.69
C GLY A 616 21.53 -5.49 -6.35
N LEU A 617 20.63 -5.20 -5.42
CA LEU A 617 20.33 -6.05 -4.29
C LEU A 617 18.93 -6.62 -4.50
N ASN A 618 18.85 -7.90 -4.85
CA ASN A 618 17.60 -8.51 -5.30
C ASN A 618 17.04 -9.51 -4.28
N LYS A 619 15.77 -9.34 -3.90
CA LYS A 619 15.06 -10.20 -2.96
C LYS A 619 13.72 -10.66 -3.57
N VAL A 620 13.53 -11.97 -3.73
CA VAL A 620 12.28 -12.56 -4.25
C VAL A 620 11.82 -13.62 -3.26
N GLN A 621 11.18 -13.17 -2.17
CA GLN A 621 10.83 -14.03 -1.03
C GLN A 621 9.40 -13.78 -0.53
N GLY A 622 8.66 -12.89 -1.16
CA GLY A 622 7.34 -12.49 -0.67
C GLY A 622 7.38 -11.70 0.65
N LEU A 623 8.51 -11.10 0.98
CA LEU A 623 8.76 -10.33 2.20
C LEU A 623 9.50 -9.03 1.87
N PRO A 624 9.20 -7.92 2.59
CA PRO A 624 9.94 -6.68 2.43
C PRO A 624 11.41 -6.83 2.86
N PHE A 625 12.26 -5.91 2.41
CA PHE A 625 13.60 -5.78 2.94
C PHE A 625 13.58 -5.35 4.39
N THR A 626 14.57 -5.86 5.15
CA THR A 626 14.96 -5.29 6.43
C THR A 626 15.99 -4.16 6.21
N ALA A 627 16.09 -3.22 7.15
CA ALA A 627 17.12 -2.20 7.10
C ALA A 627 18.53 -2.82 7.20
N GLN A 628 18.66 -3.89 7.96
CA GLN A 628 19.92 -4.62 8.13
C GLN A 628 20.40 -5.28 6.83
N GLU A 629 19.51 -5.84 6.00
CA GLU A 629 19.88 -6.40 4.69
C GLU A 629 20.46 -5.31 3.76
N ILE A 630 19.81 -4.14 3.72
CA ILE A 630 20.30 -2.99 2.94
C ILE A 630 21.67 -2.53 3.46
N ARG A 631 21.78 -2.35 4.78
CA ARG A 631 23.02 -1.93 5.43
C ARG A 631 24.19 -2.84 5.09
N ASN A 632 24.01 -4.17 5.23
CA ASN A 632 25.04 -5.14 4.94
C ASN A 632 25.52 -5.06 3.49
N ALA A 633 24.59 -4.95 2.54
CA ALA A 633 24.92 -4.82 1.12
C ALA A 633 25.69 -3.53 0.81
N VAL A 634 25.32 -2.41 1.45
CA VAL A 634 26.04 -1.14 1.30
C VAL A 634 27.47 -1.25 1.82
N LEU A 635 27.68 -1.79 3.03
CA LEU A 635 29.00 -1.96 3.61
C LEU A 635 29.88 -2.89 2.77
N GLU A 636 29.32 -4.01 2.28
CA GLU A 636 30.04 -4.90 1.36
C GLU A 636 30.46 -4.18 0.07
N LEU A 637 29.56 -3.36 -0.47
CA LEU A 637 29.84 -2.61 -1.69
C LEU A 637 30.89 -1.51 -1.47
N LEU A 638 30.85 -0.82 -0.32
CA LEU A 638 31.85 0.21 0.02
C LEU A 638 33.25 -0.38 0.26
N ALA A 639 33.34 -1.63 0.73
CA ALA A 639 34.60 -2.32 0.99
C ALA A 639 35.32 -2.81 -0.28
N ARG A 640 34.63 -2.95 -1.40
CA ARG A 640 35.15 -3.26 -2.74
C ARG A 640 35.70 -2.01 -3.43
#